data_c9a9526fd0e96be1cfc6b5fd136c8627
#
_entry.id   c9a9526fd0e96be1cfc6b5fd136c8627
#
_cell.length_a   1.000
_cell.length_b   1.000
_cell.length_c   1.000
_cell.angle_alpha   90.00
_cell.angle_beta   90.00
_cell.angle_gamma   90.00
#
_symmetry.space_group_name_H-M   'P 1'
#
loop_
_entity.id
_entity.type
_entity.pdbx_description
1 polymer ?
#
loop_
_entity_poly.entity_id
_entity_poly.type
_entity_poly.pdbx_seq_one_letter_code
_entity_poly.pdbx_strand_id
1 'polypeptide(L)'
;MKQILTIVGSILSAGVLAGSLAGVRNPVMCAAFAAVPPALHVQGRHLVDPEGYCVRLMGTMRSIHPFFDGTRWGWGHDAAAAKRAYDHYEKVFSALADRKQGSYCNMVRLTDDGHWSNDDKLKPDKKSPHFYACDWTRYEFYVNEVLVPIVENAVKNHGLYIIIRPSYNNPGDTKVDDDFNRHLRKEWQVLASHPKLQALSGQVLFELQNEPTHIRAEDGSESDAALTRFMQPLVDTVRAAGFKGVILAPGLGYQSWYEPYMKHPLKDRNLGYAVHVYSGWYGQSDDNADLGTFVANFRRQVPVVMKAPCVVTEVDWSPIKPGKGKTNEFGQFVPANWGTWATASTSKWGKTYFKLLECFGNVSTLAGDSYCYHEIDEYLKTGKVVMCFGGEKECCSYAFFKLFARWTKAPREEPSVRDEKCRRALNPPGKYRNPIIYADCPDMGLCCDGTYYYMVSTTMHLMPGAPIMRSKDMITWETVGYAIDRFEEKPDFSLEDGKTAYGGGQWASSLRYHKGRFYLWFIANGCGGYLYTAKKAEGPWKLETRGPFLHDGSVLFDDDGKVYVFHGSGHVTEMKDDFSGPKPGGLDRQLFERGDETALLEGSAAFKRDGTYYLMMVSAFLPGHPRREVCYRAKSLTGPWEKKVVLETNFDDFGGVGQGCVVQGPDKKWRALVFQDRGGIGRVPCLMDVRWEDGWPMLGTKEGTVPSAKICSYPDLSGIAGSDDFNAKTLSLKWQWNHNPVDAAWSLTARKGFLTLKTPGLAPNLFQARNTLTQRMVGPECTGVVKLDVAHMKDGDHAGFAAFQGDSAVAEVVMERDKRRLVLSRQTVKFRHEHGAKTVEDVQTEEFASVDLPGTVVWLRVEANFHKWQDWATVSYSTDGKTWSKPSPHVPLRFDTGKFFMGSRFAIFNYATKTPGGSVAVDYFRTRATEHD
;
A
#
# COMPACT_ATOMS: atom_id res chain seq x y z
N MET A 1 -34.47 -28.23 45.74
CA MET A 1 -35.70 -27.93 46.51
C MET A 1 -36.04 -26.50 46.24
N LYS A 2 -37.03 -26.32 45.44
CA LYS A 2 -38.38 -25.82 45.78
C LYS A 2 -38.32 -24.38 46.28
N GLN A 3 -38.95 -23.40 45.81
CA GLN A 3 -40.25 -23.12 45.15
C GLN A 3 -40.40 -21.62 45.25
N ILE A 4 -40.83 -20.93 44.28
CA ILE A 4 -42.15 -20.70 43.70
C ILE A 4 -42.75 -19.32 44.11
N LEU A 5 -43.12 -18.57 43.05
CA LEU A 5 -44.32 -17.82 42.76
C LEU A 5 -44.59 -16.49 43.48
N THR A 6 -44.79 -15.49 42.73
CA THR A 6 -45.99 -14.90 42.10
C THR A 6 -46.66 -13.81 42.94
N ILE A 7 -47.01 -12.64 42.40
CA ILE A 7 -48.32 -12.07 42.03
C ILE A 7 -48.21 -10.53 41.97
N VAL A 8 -48.40 -9.97 40.79
CA VAL A 8 -49.49 -9.13 40.26
C VAL A 8 -49.93 -7.89 41.05
N GLY A 9 -49.91 -6.76 40.36
CA GLY A 9 -51.06 -5.84 40.51
C GLY A 9 -50.77 -4.34 40.44
N SER A 10 -50.85 -3.76 39.27
CA SER A 10 -51.74 -2.63 38.90
C SER A 10 -51.53 -1.20 39.43
N ILE A 11 -51.42 -0.31 38.46
CA ILE A 11 -52.21 0.90 38.16
C ILE A 11 -51.59 2.27 38.48
N LEU A 12 -51.27 3.01 37.38
CA LEU A 12 -51.49 4.41 37.00
C LEU A 12 -50.82 5.53 37.83
N SER A 13 -49.95 6.32 37.21
CA SER A 13 -50.28 7.58 36.49
C SER A 13 -49.03 8.39 36.12
N ALA A 14 -49.06 8.79 34.89
CA ALA A 14 -48.61 10.02 34.22
C ALA A 14 -47.44 10.85 34.78
N GLY A 15 -46.41 10.98 33.91
CA GLY A 15 -45.40 12.04 33.97
C GLY A 15 -44.57 12.08 32.71
N VAL A 16 -44.84 13.03 31.82
CA VAL A 16 -44.18 13.28 30.53
C VAL A 16 -42.76 13.75 30.79
N LEU A 17 -41.81 13.09 30.17
CA LEU A 17 -40.51 13.69 29.75
C LEU A 17 -40.04 13.03 28.48
N ALA A 18 -40.02 13.83 27.43
CA ALA A 18 -39.54 13.45 26.11
C ALA A 18 -38.01 13.23 26.08
N GLY A 19 -37.62 12.02 25.78
CA GLY A 19 -36.24 11.66 25.43
C GLY A 19 -36.29 10.76 24.24
N SER A 20 -35.82 11.24 23.07
CA SER A 20 -35.79 10.55 21.79
C SER A 20 -34.93 9.32 21.85
N LEU A 21 -35.54 8.16 21.90
CA LEU A 21 -34.95 6.88 21.52
C LEU A 21 -35.34 6.58 20.06
N ALA A 22 -34.39 6.76 19.16
CA ALA A 22 -34.51 6.29 17.79
C ALA A 22 -34.68 4.77 17.80
N GLY A 23 -35.89 4.34 17.49
CA GLY A 23 -36.23 2.94 17.47
C GLY A 23 -35.51 2.19 16.37
N VAL A 24 -34.82 1.14 16.74
CA VAL A 24 -34.40 0.06 15.85
C VAL A 24 -35.68 -0.58 15.28
N ARG A 25 -36.08 -0.15 14.10
CA ARG A 25 -37.05 -0.88 13.30
C ARG A 25 -36.31 -1.98 12.56
N ASN A 26 -36.46 -3.21 12.99
CA ASN A 26 -36.17 -4.39 12.19
C ASN A 26 -37.22 -4.51 11.08
N PRO A 27 -36.87 -4.35 9.80
CA PRO A 27 -37.69 -4.85 8.73
C PRO A 27 -37.07 -6.14 8.19
N VAL A 28 -37.44 -7.28 8.75
CA VAL A 28 -37.40 -8.53 8.00
C VAL A 28 -38.51 -8.40 6.96
N MET A 29 -38.17 -7.92 5.78
CA MET A 29 -39.02 -8.05 4.60
C MET A 29 -38.35 -9.00 3.59
N CYS A 30 -38.84 -10.23 3.56
CA CYS A 30 -38.77 -11.07 2.38
C CYS A 30 -39.65 -10.43 1.28
N ALA A 31 -39.07 -9.47 0.52
CA ALA A 31 -39.75 -8.98 -0.67
C ALA A 31 -39.60 -10.01 -1.80
N ALA A 32 -40.70 -10.43 -2.39
CA ALA A 32 -40.71 -11.14 -3.63
C ALA A 32 -40.07 -10.27 -4.73
N PHE A 33 -39.22 -10.83 -5.57
CA PHE A 33 -38.73 -10.15 -6.77
C PHE A 33 -39.90 -10.04 -7.78
N ALA A 34 -40.56 -8.92 -7.80
CA ALA A 34 -41.52 -8.52 -8.82
C ALA A 34 -41.57 -6.99 -8.98
N ALA A 35 -40.70 -6.27 -8.32
CA ALA A 35 -40.57 -4.82 -8.46
C ALA A 35 -39.25 -4.50 -9.18
N VAL A 36 -39.25 -3.47 -10.00
CA VAL A 36 -38.03 -2.86 -10.58
C VAL A 36 -37.03 -2.66 -9.46
N PRO A 37 -35.77 -3.14 -9.59
CA PRO A 37 -34.80 -3.01 -8.53
C PRO A 37 -34.48 -1.52 -8.29
N PRO A 38 -34.08 -1.11 -7.08
CA PRO A 38 -33.76 0.27 -6.77
C PRO A 38 -32.64 0.82 -7.66
N ALA A 39 -32.74 2.11 -8.00
CA ALA A 39 -31.71 2.74 -8.83
C ALA A 39 -30.36 2.77 -8.09
N LEU A 40 -29.27 2.44 -8.80
CA LEU A 40 -27.93 2.43 -8.26
C LEU A 40 -27.19 3.74 -8.57
N HIS A 41 -26.36 4.15 -7.60
CA HIS A 41 -25.34 5.17 -7.82
C HIS A 41 -24.08 4.84 -7.01
N VAL A 42 -22.99 5.52 -7.33
CA VAL A 42 -21.71 5.37 -6.61
C VAL A 42 -21.63 6.35 -5.46
N GLN A 43 -21.39 5.84 -4.25
CA GLN A 43 -21.08 6.63 -3.07
C GLN A 43 -19.79 6.13 -2.42
N GLY A 44 -18.73 6.91 -2.54
CA GLY A 44 -17.39 6.48 -2.13
C GLY A 44 -16.97 5.21 -2.89
N ARG A 45 -16.67 4.15 -2.17
CA ARG A 45 -16.26 2.88 -2.78
C ARG A 45 -17.41 1.87 -2.93
N HIS A 46 -18.66 2.28 -2.82
CA HIS A 46 -19.81 1.37 -2.83
C HIS A 46 -20.83 1.74 -3.91
N LEU A 47 -21.50 0.72 -4.42
CA LEU A 47 -22.80 0.88 -5.10
C LEU A 47 -23.85 1.00 -4.01
N VAL A 48 -24.68 2.03 -4.09
CA VAL A 48 -25.76 2.26 -3.11
C VAL A 48 -27.10 2.49 -3.80
N ASP A 49 -28.16 2.17 -3.08
CA ASP A 49 -29.53 2.45 -3.49
C ASP A 49 -29.97 3.87 -3.06
N PRO A 50 -31.16 4.35 -3.45
CA PRO A 50 -31.63 5.69 -3.11
C PRO A 50 -31.83 5.95 -1.61
N GLU A 51 -31.91 4.89 -0.80
CA GLU A 51 -31.99 4.99 0.66
C GLU A 51 -30.60 5.06 1.33
N GLY A 52 -29.52 4.95 0.53
CA GLY A 52 -28.13 5.03 1.00
C GLY A 52 -27.53 3.71 1.48
N TYR A 53 -28.18 2.58 1.26
CA TYR A 53 -27.63 1.26 1.62
C TYR A 53 -26.82 0.66 0.50
N CYS A 54 -25.75 -0.02 0.88
CA CYS A 54 -24.87 -0.73 -0.04
C CYS A 54 -25.58 -1.89 -0.74
N VAL A 55 -25.44 -1.95 -2.06
CA VAL A 55 -25.93 -3.04 -2.89
C VAL A 55 -24.77 -3.86 -3.42
N ARG A 56 -24.90 -5.19 -3.39
CA ARG A 56 -24.00 -6.12 -4.08
C ARG A 56 -24.70 -6.70 -5.30
N LEU A 57 -24.04 -6.63 -6.44
CA LEU A 57 -24.48 -7.31 -7.65
C LEU A 57 -24.00 -8.76 -7.59
N MET A 58 -24.95 -9.66 -7.80
CA MET A 58 -24.78 -11.10 -7.70
C MET A 58 -25.40 -11.73 -8.94
N GLY A 59 -24.61 -12.30 -9.80
CA GLY A 59 -25.22 -12.70 -11.06
C GLY A 59 -24.49 -13.71 -11.90
N THR A 60 -24.82 -13.69 -13.16
CA THR A 60 -24.25 -14.56 -14.19
C THR A 60 -24.00 -13.78 -15.46
N MET A 61 -23.19 -14.31 -16.35
CA MET A 61 -22.97 -13.79 -17.69
C MET A 61 -23.83 -14.60 -18.70
N ARG A 62 -24.42 -13.89 -19.66
CA ARG A 62 -25.14 -14.50 -20.78
C ARG A 62 -24.74 -13.82 -22.08
N SER A 63 -24.50 -14.62 -23.11
CA SER A 63 -24.23 -14.11 -24.45
C SER A 63 -25.47 -14.22 -25.31
N ILE A 64 -25.92 -13.11 -25.91
CA ILE A 64 -27.01 -13.10 -26.88
C ILE A 64 -26.46 -13.59 -28.24
N HIS A 65 -25.85 -14.77 -28.20
CA HIS A 65 -25.22 -15.40 -29.36
C HIS A 65 -25.66 -16.86 -29.47
N PRO A 66 -26.13 -17.32 -30.65
CA PRO A 66 -26.71 -18.68 -30.81
C PRO A 66 -25.74 -19.80 -30.43
N PHE A 67 -24.45 -19.63 -30.71
CA PHE A 67 -23.44 -20.63 -30.37
C PHE A 67 -23.34 -20.83 -28.86
N PHE A 68 -23.22 -19.75 -28.12
CA PHE A 68 -23.07 -19.83 -26.67
C PHE A 68 -24.33 -20.23 -25.93
N ASP A 69 -25.49 -19.95 -26.49
CA ASP A 69 -26.82 -20.39 -25.99
C ASP A 69 -27.35 -21.68 -26.67
N GLY A 70 -26.45 -22.51 -27.18
CA GLY A 70 -26.81 -23.82 -27.71
C GLY A 70 -27.75 -23.74 -28.93
N THR A 71 -27.59 -22.71 -29.76
CA THR A 71 -28.41 -22.49 -30.98
C THR A 71 -29.91 -22.38 -30.73
N ARG A 72 -30.34 -21.96 -29.54
CA ARG A 72 -31.75 -21.91 -29.08
C ARG A 72 -32.71 -21.20 -30.03
N TRP A 73 -32.23 -20.18 -30.74
CA TRP A 73 -33.02 -19.42 -31.70
C TRP A 73 -32.50 -19.50 -33.14
N GLY A 74 -31.46 -20.33 -33.38
CA GLY A 74 -30.82 -20.47 -34.68
C GLY A 74 -29.87 -19.30 -35.01
N TRP A 75 -29.32 -19.32 -36.22
CA TRP A 75 -28.34 -18.36 -36.70
C TRP A 75 -28.92 -17.13 -37.40
N GLY A 76 -30.26 -16.98 -37.36
CA GLY A 76 -30.94 -15.82 -37.94
C GLY A 76 -30.65 -14.53 -37.21
N HIS A 77 -30.68 -13.40 -37.94
CA HIS A 77 -30.55 -12.04 -37.46
C HIS A 77 -31.69 -11.14 -37.95
N ASP A 78 -32.89 -11.71 -38.01
CA ASP A 78 -34.14 -11.07 -38.42
C ASP A 78 -35.13 -10.96 -37.22
N ALA A 79 -36.31 -10.39 -37.48
CA ALA A 79 -37.34 -10.21 -36.46
C ALA A 79 -37.84 -11.54 -35.86
N ALA A 80 -37.83 -12.63 -36.63
CA ALA A 80 -38.24 -13.93 -36.13
C ALA A 80 -37.17 -14.51 -35.16
N ALA A 81 -35.89 -14.34 -35.49
CA ALA A 81 -34.79 -14.68 -34.60
C ALA A 81 -34.79 -13.82 -33.33
N ALA A 82 -35.05 -12.51 -33.46
CA ALA A 82 -35.18 -11.59 -32.33
C ALA A 82 -36.26 -12.04 -31.34
N LYS A 83 -37.45 -12.43 -31.90
CA LYS A 83 -38.51 -12.95 -31.05
C LYS A 83 -38.14 -14.25 -30.34
N ARG A 84 -37.48 -15.18 -31.04
CA ARG A 84 -37.01 -16.43 -30.39
C ARG A 84 -35.99 -16.19 -29.31
N ALA A 85 -35.07 -15.24 -29.52
CA ALA A 85 -34.11 -14.83 -28.51
C ALA A 85 -34.83 -14.24 -27.29
N TYR A 86 -35.78 -13.34 -27.49
CA TYR A 86 -36.61 -12.78 -26.43
C TYR A 86 -37.36 -13.86 -25.64
N ASP A 87 -38.04 -14.78 -26.33
CA ASP A 87 -38.80 -15.87 -25.70
C ASP A 87 -37.88 -16.83 -24.90
N HIS A 88 -36.64 -17.01 -25.34
CA HIS A 88 -35.61 -17.73 -24.57
C HIS A 88 -35.19 -16.98 -23.31
N TYR A 89 -34.86 -15.71 -23.44
CA TYR A 89 -34.42 -14.91 -22.31
C TYR A 89 -35.49 -14.64 -21.25
N GLU A 90 -36.77 -14.60 -21.68
CA GLU A 90 -37.92 -14.61 -20.76
C GLU A 90 -37.86 -15.81 -19.81
N LYS A 91 -37.60 -17.00 -20.34
CA LYS A 91 -37.46 -18.22 -19.53
C LYS A 91 -36.24 -18.20 -18.65
N VAL A 92 -35.10 -17.72 -19.17
CA VAL A 92 -33.86 -17.58 -18.40
C VAL A 92 -34.05 -16.63 -17.22
N PHE A 93 -34.66 -15.47 -17.45
CA PHE A 93 -34.87 -14.48 -16.38
C PHE A 93 -35.92 -14.95 -15.37
N SER A 94 -36.96 -15.63 -15.82
CA SER A 94 -37.93 -16.31 -14.93
C SER A 94 -37.21 -17.31 -14.02
N ALA A 95 -36.31 -18.12 -14.55
CA ALA A 95 -35.52 -19.07 -13.76
C ALA A 95 -34.57 -18.38 -12.77
N LEU A 96 -33.86 -17.33 -13.19
CA LEU A 96 -32.95 -16.58 -12.31
C LEU A 96 -33.70 -15.85 -11.20
N ALA A 97 -34.87 -15.29 -11.47
CA ALA A 97 -35.68 -14.56 -10.52
C ALA A 97 -36.48 -15.49 -9.57
N ASP A 98 -36.72 -16.74 -9.96
CA ASP A 98 -37.37 -17.71 -9.08
C ASP A 98 -36.45 -18.17 -7.95
N ARG A 99 -36.70 -17.67 -6.76
CA ARG A 99 -35.95 -18.05 -5.57
C ARG A 99 -36.03 -19.51 -5.18
N LYS A 100 -37.03 -20.26 -5.67
CA LYS A 100 -37.17 -21.69 -5.41
C LYS A 100 -36.05 -22.47 -6.07
N GLN A 101 -35.55 -22.00 -7.21
CA GLN A 101 -34.38 -22.59 -7.87
C GLN A 101 -33.03 -22.33 -7.12
N GLY A 102 -32.96 -21.35 -6.22
CA GLY A 102 -31.85 -21.15 -5.30
C GLY A 102 -30.68 -20.34 -5.80
N SER A 103 -30.74 -19.73 -6.99
CA SER A 103 -29.60 -18.96 -7.53
C SER A 103 -29.34 -17.66 -6.76
N TYR A 104 -30.38 -16.99 -6.31
CA TYR A 104 -30.31 -15.67 -5.67
C TYR A 104 -29.61 -14.60 -6.52
N CYS A 105 -29.52 -14.80 -7.85
CA CYS A 105 -28.99 -13.78 -8.75
C CYS A 105 -29.91 -12.56 -8.77
N ASN A 106 -29.31 -11.39 -8.79
CA ASN A 106 -30.00 -10.10 -8.97
C ASN A 106 -29.44 -9.32 -10.17
N MET A 107 -28.50 -9.89 -10.93
CA MET A 107 -27.82 -9.22 -12.04
C MET A 107 -27.50 -10.21 -13.15
N VAL A 108 -27.55 -9.72 -14.41
CA VAL A 108 -27.03 -10.43 -15.57
C VAL A 108 -26.11 -9.51 -16.38
N ARG A 109 -24.93 -10.01 -16.73
CA ARG A 109 -24.04 -9.37 -17.71
C ARG A 109 -24.38 -9.89 -19.10
N LEU A 110 -24.84 -9.00 -19.96
CA LEU A 110 -25.23 -9.33 -21.35
C LEU A 110 -24.13 -8.92 -22.32
N THR A 111 -23.90 -9.80 -23.29
CA THR A 111 -22.91 -9.61 -24.34
C THR A 111 -23.38 -10.15 -25.66
N ASP A 112 -22.96 -9.55 -26.75
CA ASP A 112 -23.04 -10.06 -28.13
C ASP A 112 -21.65 -9.99 -28.75
N ASP A 113 -21.21 -11.04 -29.41
CA ASP A 113 -19.89 -11.11 -30.07
C ASP A 113 -20.00 -10.79 -31.58
N GLY A 114 -20.93 -9.93 -31.95
CA GLY A 114 -21.11 -9.43 -33.32
C GLY A 114 -21.97 -10.31 -34.22
N HIS A 115 -22.66 -11.32 -33.69
CA HIS A 115 -23.59 -12.17 -34.47
C HIS A 115 -24.69 -11.35 -35.17
N TRP A 116 -25.29 -10.42 -34.42
CA TRP A 116 -26.40 -9.61 -34.92
C TRP A 116 -25.99 -8.51 -35.87
N SER A 117 -24.78 -7.94 -35.65
CA SER A 117 -24.34 -6.71 -36.29
C SER A 117 -23.34 -6.90 -37.41
N ASN A 118 -22.68 -8.06 -37.52
CA ASN A 118 -21.66 -8.26 -38.55
C ASN A 118 -22.28 -8.59 -39.95
N ASP A 119 -21.68 -8.00 -40.97
CA ASP A 119 -21.71 -8.45 -42.36
C ASP A 119 -20.26 -8.71 -42.81
N ASP A 120 -19.93 -10.00 -43.03
CA ASP A 120 -18.56 -10.40 -43.41
C ASP A 120 -18.11 -9.82 -44.76
N LYS A 121 -19.01 -9.28 -45.56
CA LYS A 121 -18.65 -8.56 -46.80
C LYS A 121 -17.94 -7.23 -46.51
N LEU A 122 -18.09 -6.68 -45.29
CA LEU A 122 -17.48 -5.40 -44.89
C LEU A 122 -16.04 -5.59 -44.38
N LYS A 123 -15.58 -6.80 -44.09
CA LYS A 123 -14.22 -7.04 -43.66
C LYS A 123 -13.23 -6.78 -44.81
N PRO A 124 -12.14 -6.05 -44.58
CA PRO A 124 -11.08 -5.85 -45.57
C PRO A 124 -10.41 -7.16 -46.02
N ASP A 125 -10.27 -8.10 -45.11
CA ASP A 125 -9.82 -9.48 -45.33
C ASP A 125 -10.25 -10.40 -44.18
N LYS A 126 -9.97 -11.71 -44.32
CA LYS A 126 -10.34 -12.71 -43.29
C LYS A 126 -9.55 -12.58 -41.96
N LYS A 127 -8.45 -11.85 -41.96
CA LYS A 127 -7.59 -11.66 -40.77
C LYS A 127 -7.93 -10.37 -40.03
N SER A 128 -8.70 -9.50 -40.66
CA SER A 128 -9.09 -8.22 -40.03
C SER A 128 -9.93 -8.44 -38.80
N PRO A 129 -9.75 -7.60 -37.75
CA PRO A 129 -10.59 -7.66 -36.55
C PRO A 129 -12.08 -7.63 -36.87
N HIS A 130 -12.88 -8.33 -36.08
CA HIS A 130 -14.33 -8.52 -36.32
C HIS A 130 -15.12 -7.22 -36.33
N PHE A 131 -14.70 -6.18 -35.60
CA PHE A 131 -15.42 -4.90 -35.56
C PHE A 131 -15.45 -4.19 -36.92
N TYR A 132 -14.56 -4.51 -37.87
CA TYR A 132 -14.61 -4.01 -39.25
C TYR A 132 -15.77 -4.62 -40.05
N ALA A 133 -16.36 -5.72 -39.57
CA ALA A 133 -17.54 -6.31 -40.20
C ALA A 133 -18.86 -5.70 -39.70
N CYS A 134 -18.82 -4.75 -38.76
CA CYS A 134 -20.02 -4.14 -38.19
C CYS A 134 -20.77 -3.34 -39.24
N ASP A 135 -22.02 -3.76 -39.53
CA ASP A 135 -23.01 -3.00 -40.26
C ASP A 135 -23.88 -2.23 -39.26
N TRP A 136 -23.83 -0.90 -39.33
CA TRP A 136 -24.54 -0.07 -38.36
C TRP A 136 -26.05 -0.17 -38.44
N THR A 137 -26.63 -0.50 -39.59
CA THR A 137 -28.06 -0.74 -39.69
C THR A 137 -28.45 -2.02 -38.96
N ARG A 138 -27.61 -3.07 -39.05
CA ARG A 138 -27.79 -4.30 -38.28
C ARG A 138 -27.58 -4.06 -36.79
N TYR A 139 -26.59 -3.25 -36.44
CA TYR A 139 -26.34 -2.87 -35.03
C TYR A 139 -27.55 -2.14 -34.44
N GLU A 140 -28.11 -1.16 -35.15
CA GLU A 140 -29.33 -0.47 -34.73
C GLU A 140 -30.51 -1.42 -34.60
N PHE A 141 -30.69 -2.37 -35.53
CA PHE A 141 -31.67 -3.44 -35.40
C PHE A 141 -31.43 -4.27 -34.14
N TYR A 142 -30.21 -4.72 -33.92
CA TYR A 142 -29.86 -5.46 -32.69
C TYR A 142 -30.22 -4.68 -31.43
N VAL A 143 -29.85 -3.43 -31.34
CA VAL A 143 -30.16 -2.60 -30.18
C VAL A 143 -31.66 -2.45 -29.97
N ASN A 144 -32.42 -2.11 -31.03
CA ASN A 144 -33.85 -1.81 -30.92
C ASN A 144 -34.73 -3.03 -30.75
N GLU A 145 -34.43 -4.12 -31.50
CA GLU A 145 -35.33 -5.27 -31.61
C GLU A 145 -34.89 -6.46 -30.74
N VAL A 146 -33.64 -6.52 -30.32
CA VAL A 146 -33.09 -7.64 -29.53
C VAL A 146 -32.67 -7.18 -28.13
N LEU A 147 -31.64 -6.35 -28.03
CA LEU A 147 -31.02 -6.03 -26.76
C LEU A 147 -31.96 -5.29 -25.82
N VAL A 148 -32.53 -4.17 -26.29
CA VAL A 148 -33.33 -3.30 -25.42
C VAL A 148 -34.64 -4.00 -24.96
N PRO A 149 -35.38 -4.74 -25.78
CA PRO A 149 -36.50 -5.53 -25.29
C PRO A 149 -36.14 -6.56 -24.24
N ILE A 150 -34.99 -7.26 -24.40
CA ILE A 150 -34.46 -8.20 -23.40
C ILE A 150 -34.12 -7.50 -22.11
N VAL A 151 -33.41 -6.34 -22.17
CA VAL A 151 -33.04 -5.52 -21.01
C VAL A 151 -34.28 -4.99 -20.26
N GLU A 152 -35.25 -4.44 -21.00
CA GLU A 152 -36.52 -3.98 -20.38
C GLU A 152 -37.24 -5.11 -19.64
N ASN A 153 -37.32 -6.27 -20.25
CA ASN A 153 -37.95 -7.45 -19.66
C ASN A 153 -37.24 -7.87 -18.37
N ALA A 154 -35.90 -7.99 -18.39
CA ALA A 154 -35.12 -8.36 -17.23
C ALA A 154 -35.33 -7.41 -16.04
N VAL A 155 -35.29 -6.09 -16.30
CA VAL A 155 -35.42 -5.07 -15.26
C VAL A 155 -36.86 -4.96 -14.75
N LYS A 156 -37.87 -4.83 -15.67
CA LYS A 156 -39.24 -4.50 -15.30
C LYS A 156 -40.04 -5.66 -14.78
N ASN A 157 -39.83 -6.85 -15.39
CA ASN A 157 -40.63 -8.02 -15.09
C ASN A 157 -39.93 -9.02 -14.15
N HIS A 158 -38.60 -9.01 -14.12
CA HIS A 158 -37.80 -9.97 -13.33
C HIS A 158 -36.95 -9.34 -12.21
N GLY A 159 -36.95 -8.00 -12.11
CA GLY A 159 -36.24 -7.32 -11.03
C GLY A 159 -34.70 -7.50 -11.05
N LEU A 160 -34.12 -7.65 -12.24
CA LEU A 160 -32.68 -7.88 -12.43
C LEU A 160 -31.95 -6.58 -12.85
N TYR A 161 -30.79 -6.35 -12.30
CA TYR A 161 -29.85 -5.39 -12.84
C TYR A 161 -29.20 -5.95 -14.10
N ILE A 162 -28.83 -5.09 -15.04
CA ILE A 162 -28.17 -5.51 -16.27
C ILE A 162 -26.85 -4.75 -16.43
N ILE A 163 -25.79 -5.51 -16.72
CA ILE A 163 -24.52 -4.96 -17.21
C ILE A 163 -24.48 -5.22 -18.71
N ILE A 164 -24.35 -4.17 -19.51
CA ILE A 164 -24.14 -4.25 -20.96
C ILE A 164 -22.66 -4.04 -21.23
N ARG A 165 -22.03 -4.97 -21.92
CA ARG A 165 -20.71 -4.79 -22.50
C ARG A 165 -20.79 -4.61 -24.02
N PRO A 166 -19.81 -3.97 -24.68
CA PRO A 166 -19.82 -3.78 -26.13
C PRO A 166 -19.74 -5.12 -26.89
N SER A 167 -20.18 -5.08 -28.14
CA SER A 167 -20.32 -6.26 -29.00
C SER A 167 -19.00 -6.90 -29.41
N TYR A 168 -17.88 -6.19 -29.25
CA TYR A 168 -16.60 -6.68 -29.76
C TYR A 168 -15.54 -6.75 -28.67
N ASN A 169 -14.71 -7.80 -28.73
CA ASN A 169 -13.54 -7.95 -27.90
C ASN A 169 -12.40 -7.06 -28.41
N ASN A 170 -11.48 -6.76 -27.51
CA ASN A 170 -10.25 -6.05 -27.86
C ASN A 170 -9.49 -6.81 -28.98
N PRO A 171 -9.08 -6.11 -30.06
CA PRO A 171 -8.29 -6.74 -31.13
C PRO A 171 -6.83 -7.05 -30.74
N GLY A 172 -6.43 -6.82 -29.50
CA GLY A 172 -5.10 -7.08 -28.98
C GLY A 172 -4.32 -5.79 -28.73
N ASP A 173 -3.41 -5.43 -29.59
CA ASP A 173 -2.61 -4.19 -29.47
C ASP A 173 -3.41 -3.00 -30.04
N THR A 174 -3.87 -2.13 -29.15
CA THR A 174 -4.66 -0.95 -29.47
C THR A 174 -3.95 0.32 -29.04
N LYS A 175 -4.36 1.46 -29.54
CA LYS A 175 -3.83 2.76 -29.16
C LYS A 175 -4.92 3.83 -29.03
N VAL A 176 -4.59 4.86 -28.31
CA VAL A 176 -5.49 6.01 -28.13
C VAL A 176 -5.94 6.53 -29.50
N ASP A 177 -7.24 6.74 -29.64
CA ASP A 177 -7.91 7.26 -30.85
C ASP A 177 -7.67 6.43 -32.14
N ASP A 178 -7.42 5.14 -32.02
CA ASP A 178 -7.41 4.22 -33.19
C ASP A 178 -8.82 3.92 -33.70
N ASP A 179 -8.90 3.10 -34.76
CA ASP A 179 -10.19 2.72 -35.36
C ASP A 179 -11.10 1.99 -34.38
N PHE A 180 -10.52 1.17 -33.50
CA PHE A 180 -11.31 0.47 -32.50
C PHE A 180 -11.84 1.40 -31.41
N ASN A 181 -11.04 2.36 -30.96
CA ASN A 181 -11.50 3.39 -30.01
C ASN A 181 -12.64 4.24 -30.60
N ARG A 182 -12.52 4.61 -31.89
CA ARG A 182 -13.58 5.34 -32.60
C ARG A 182 -14.85 4.50 -32.79
N HIS A 183 -14.68 3.19 -33.07
CA HIS A 183 -15.79 2.24 -33.15
C HIS A 183 -16.55 2.16 -31.83
N LEU A 184 -15.85 1.94 -30.72
CA LEU A 184 -16.46 1.89 -29.38
C LEU A 184 -17.20 3.19 -29.03
N ARG A 185 -16.66 4.35 -29.36
CA ARG A 185 -17.38 5.62 -29.14
C ARG A 185 -18.70 5.66 -29.89
N LYS A 186 -18.73 5.20 -31.13
CA LYS A 186 -19.98 5.14 -31.92
C LYS A 186 -20.98 4.15 -31.35
N GLU A 187 -20.50 2.99 -30.92
CA GLU A 187 -21.33 1.95 -30.26
C GLU A 187 -21.97 2.50 -28.97
N TRP A 188 -21.16 3.14 -28.10
CA TRP A 188 -21.65 3.78 -26.89
C TRP A 188 -22.55 4.98 -27.16
N GLN A 189 -22.35 5.71 -28.23
CA GLN A 189 -23.25 6.80 -28.63
C GLN A 189 -24.66 6.23 -28.95
N VAL A 190 -24.74 5.12 -29.68
CA VAL A 190 -26.05 4.46 -30.01
C VAL A 190 -26.72 3.96 -28.74
N LEU A 191 -26.01 3.20 -27.91
CA LEU A 191 -26.57 2.63 -26.67
C LEU A 191 -27.00 3.72 -25.68
N ALA A 192 -26.12 4.67 -25.41
CA ALA A 192 -26.35 5.68 -24.38
C ALA A 192 -27.42 6.72 -24.75
N SER A 193 -27.66 6.94 -26.04
CA SER A 193 -28.76 7.82 -26.53
C SER A 193 -30.13 7.15 -26.57
N HIS A 194 -30.20 5.81 -26.40
CA HIS A 194 -31.45 5.09 -26.50
C HIS A 194 -32.40 5.45 -25.35
N PRO A 195 -33.66 5.96 -25.63
CA PRO A 195 -34.53 6.52 -24.58
C PRO A 195 -34.89 5.54 -23.45
N LYS A 196 -35.12 4.25 -23.82
CA LYS A 196 -35.48 3.22 -22.84
C LYS A 196 -34.28 2.85 -21.92
N LEU A 197 -33.03 2.85 -22.45
CA LEU A 197 -31.85 2.62 -21.63
C LEU A 197 -31.59 3.82 -20.71
N GLN A 198 -31.84 5.05 -21.18
CA GLN A 198 -31.75 6.24 -20.31
C GLN A 198 -32.80 6.18 -19.20
N ALA A 199 -34.04 5.76 -19.50
CA ALA A 199 -35.06 5.60 -18.47
C ALA A 199 -34.74 4.51 -17.44
N LEU A 200 -33.91 3.51 -17.80
CA LEU A 200 -33.45 2.43 -16.94
C LEU A 200 -32.02 2.65 -16.40
N SER A 201 -31.50 3.85 -16.51
CA SER A 201 -30.10 4.14 -16.16
C SER A 201 -29.75 3.87 -14.68
N GLY A 202 -30.75 3.75 -13.81
CA GLY A 202 -30.53 3.32 -12.42
C GLY A 202 -30.34 1.80 -12.25
N GLN A 203 -30.75 1.00 -13.22
CA GLN A 203 -30.72 -0.46 -13.16
C GLN A 203 -29.79 -1.10 -14.21
N VAL A 204 -29.37 -0.29 -15.19
CA VAL A 204 -28.45 -0.70 -16.27
C VAL A 204 -27.09 -0.06 -16.01
N LEU A 205 -26.04 -0.86 -16.10
CA LEU A 205 -24.65 -0.44 -15.99
C LEU A 205 -23.96 -0.68 -17.34
N PHE A 206 -23.04 0.19 -17.73
CA PHE A 206 -22.24 0.04 -18.94
C PHE A 206 -20.81 -0.35 -18.62
N GLU A 207 -20.35 -1.50 -19.11
CA GLU A 207 -18.97 -1.95 -19.06
C GLU A 207 -18.27 -1.51 -20.35
N LEU A 208 -17.36 -0.55 -20.28
CA LEU A 208 -16.88 0.20 -21.45
C LEU A 208 -16.19 -0.64 -22.52
N GLN A 209 -15.54 -1.73 -22.13
CA GLN A 209 -14.81 -2.63 -23.04
C GLN A 209 -14.55 -3.96 -22.35
N ASN A 210 -14.42 -5.04 -23.12
CA ASN A 210 -13.99 -6.35 -22.62
C ASN A 210 -12.49 -6.56 -22.86
N GLU A 211 -11.78 -6.87 -21.78
CA GLU A 211 -10.42 -7.40 -21.78
C GLU A 211 -9.37 -6.62 -22.59
N PRO A 212 -9.17 -5.31 -22.34
CA PRO A 212 -8.03 -4.64 -22.91
C PRO A 212 -6.73 -5.30 -22.40
N THR A 213 -5.88 -5.70 -23.36
CA THR A 213 -4.60 -6.33 -23.02
C THR A 213 -3.51 -5.28 -22.88
N HIS A 214 -3.40 -4.43 -23.88
CA HIS A 214 -2.37 -3.39 -23.98
C HIS A 214 -2.90 -2.19 -24.77
N ILE A 215 -2.66 -0.98 -24.27
CA ILE A 215 -3.07 0.27 -24.91
C ILE A 215 -1.87 1.21 -24.95
N ARG A 216 -1.49 1.64 -26.18
CA ARG A 216 -0.41 2.59 -26.40
C ARG A 216 -0.93 4.03 -26.55
N ALA A 217 -0.03 4.99 -26.44
CA ALA A 217 -0.32 6.38 -26.82
C ALA A 217 -0.64 6.50 -28.33
N GLU A 218 -1.11 7.66 -28.77
CA GLU A 218 -1.48 7.91 -30.18
C GLU A 218 -0.33 7.68 -31.17
N ASP A 219 0.88 8.00 -30.75
CA ASP A 219 2.10 7.82 -31.54
C ASP A 219 2.65 6.38 -31.50
N GLY A 220 1.98 5.49 -30.72
CA GLY A 220 2.39 4.09 -30.52
C GLY A 220 3.43 3.87 -29.41
N SER A 221 3.81 4.91 -28.68
CA SER A 221 4.71 4.79 -27.55
C SER A 221 4.01 4.23 -26.30
N GLU A 222 4.80 3.66 -25.38
CA GLU A 222 4.31 3.23 -24.07
C GLU A 222 3.98 4.47 -23.22
N SER A 223 2.86 4.44 -22.50
CA SER A 223 2.45 5.55 -21.64
C SER A 223 1.50 5.09 -20.53
N ASP A 224 1.83 5.40 -19.28
CA ASP A 224 0.96 5.16 -18.12
C ASP A 224 -0.41 5.88 -18.26
N ALA A 225 -0.47 6.97 -19.00
CA ALA A 225 -1.69 7.71 -19.22
C ALA A 225 -2.56 7.13 -20.37
N ALA A 226 -2.04 6.20 -21.18
CA ALA A 226 -2.72 5.72 -22.38
C ALA A 226 -4.08 5.08 -22.07
N LEU A 227 -4.17 4.29 -21.01
CA LEU A 227 -5.43 3.68 -20.58
C LEU A 227 -6.51 4.73 -20.29
N THR A 228 -6.19 5.76 -19.51
CA THR A 228 -7.13 6.84 -19.19
C THR A 228 -7.48 7.67 -20.44
N ARG A 229 -6.51 7.96 -21.29
CA ARG A 229 -6.74 8.71 -22.55
C ARG A 229 -7.58 7.91 -23.55
N PHE A 230 -7.54 6.60 -23.51
CA PHE A 230 -8.40 5.73 -24.32
C PHE A 230 -9.82 5.66 -23.74
N MET A 231 -9.98 5.51 -22.41
CA MET A 231 -11.28 5.29 -21.77
C MET A 231 -12.06 6.58 -21.48
N GLN A 232 -11.40 7.70 -21.19
CA GLN A 232 -12.11 8.96 -20.89
C GLN A 232 -13.03 9.42 -22.01
N PRO A 233 -12.64 9.37 -23.30
CA PRO A 233 -13.55 9.72 -24.39
C PRO A 233 -14.78 8.81 -24.48
N LEU A 234 -14.69 7.54 -24.08
CA LEU A 234 -15.85 6.64 -23.99
C LEU A 234 -16.81 7.09 -22.88
N VAL A 235 -16.28 7.42 -21.70
CA VAL A 235 -17.06 7.98 -20.59
C VAL A 235 -17.76 9.27 -21.02
N ASP A 236 -17.01 10.18 -21.64
CA ASP A 236 -17.53 11.47 -22.10
C ASP A 236 -18.64 11.30 -23.15
N THR A 237 -18.48 10.33 -24.07
CA THR A 237 -19.51 9.97 -25.07
C THR A 237 -20.79 9.47 -24.41
N VAL A 238 -20.67 8.56 -23.46
CA VAL A 238 -21.83 8.03 -22.71
C VAL A 238 -22.55 9.15 -21.96
N ARG A 239 -21.84 10.06 -21.32
CA ARG A 239 -22.44 11.18 -20.57
C ARG A 239 -23.04 12.23 -21.47
N ALA A 240 -22.38 12.58 -22.58
CA ALA A 240 -22.88 13.52 -23.57
C ALA A 240 -24.17 13.01 -24.25
N ALA A 241 -24.28 11.70 -24.45
CA ALA A 241 -25.50 11.05 -24.96
C ALA A 241 -26.67 11.07 -23.97
N GLY A 242 -26.47 11.41 -22.70
CA GLY A 242 -27.53 11.57 -21.69
C GLY A 242 -27.72 10.41 -20.73
N PHE A 243 -26.92 9.34 -20.81
CA PHE A 243 -27.00 8.22 -19.88
C PHE A 243 -26.40 8.60 -18.52
N LYS A 244 -27.16 8.35 -17.42
CA LYS A 244 -26.80 8.76 -16.05
C LYS A 244 -26.41 7.57 -15.16
N GLY A 245 -26.51 6.35 -15.65
CA GLY A 245 -26.24 5.12 -14.89
C GLY A 245 -24.76 4.94 -14.55
N VAL A 246 -24.46 3.90 -13.79
CA VAL A 246 -23.09 3.55 -13.41
C VAL A 246 -22.32 3.07 -14.64
N ILE A 247 -21.09 3.58 -14.79
CA ILE A 247 -20.13 3.11 -15.78
C ILE A 247 -19.11 2.22 -15.07
N LEU A 248 -18.73 1.11 -15.68
CA LEU A 248 -17.69 0.21 -15.24
C LEU A 248 -16.51 0.28 -16.22
N ALA A 249 -15.37 0.79 -15.76
CA ALA A 249 -14.17 0.88 -16.57
C ALA A 249 -13.29 -0.39 -16.39
N PRO A 250 -12.79 -0.98 -17.50
CA PRO A 250 -11.85 -2.10 -17.42
C PRO A 250 -10.43 -1.65 -17.15
N GLY A 251 -9.60 -2.55 -16.59
CA GLY A 251 -8.15 -2.40 -16.49
C GLY A 251 -7.42 -3.09 -17.65
N LEU A 252 -6.11 -2.91 -17.73
CA LEU A 252 -5.24 -3.65 -18.68
C LEU A 252 -5.05 -5.11 -18.27
N GLY A 253 -4.32 -5.87 -19.11
CA GLY A 253 -3.96 -7.25 -18.83
C GLY A 253 -5.17 -8.14 -18.60
N TYR A 254 -6.13 -8.12 -19.52
CA TYR A 254 -7.41 -8.85 -19.42
C TYR A 254 -8.24 -8.45 -18.17
N GLN A 255 -8.32 -7.16 -17.88
CA GLN A 255 -9.04 -6.61 -16.70
C GLN A 255 -8.47 -7.09 -15.35
N SER A 256 -7.14 -7.20 -15.25
CA SER A 256 -6.45 -7.58 -14.01
C SER A 256 -5.51 -6.50 -13.46
N TRP A 257 -5.23 -5.42 -14.20
CA TRP A 257 -4.25 -4.40 -13.85
C TRP A 257 -4.81 -2.98 -13.93
N TYR A 258 -4.91 -2.29 -12.77
CA TYR A 258 -5.60 -0.99 -12.62
C TYR A 258 -4.70 0.12 -12.07
N GLU A 259 -3.43 -0.15 -11.87
CA GLU A 259 -2.48 0.84 -11.31
C GLU A 259 -2.45 2.15 -12.13
N PRO A 260 -2.54 2.14 -13.49
CA PRO A 260 -2.57 3.39 -14.27
C PRO A 260 -3.65 4.38 -13.85
N TYR A 261 -4.82 3.92 -13.43
CA TYR A 261 -5.88 4.81 -12.93
C TYR A 261 -5.57 5.48 -11.59
N MET A 262 -4.59 4.98 -10.84
CA MET A 262 -4.14 5.63 -9.60
C MET A 262 -3.32 6.89 -9.89
N LYS A 263 -2.56 6.87 -10.99
CA LYS A 263 -1.76 8.01 -11.49
C LYS A 263 -2.60 8.95 -12.34
N HIS A 264 -3.44 8.39 -13.19
CA HIS A 264 -4.26 9.11 -14.18
C HIS A 264 -5.73 8.70 -14.03
N PRO A 265 -6.45 9.18 -13.00
CA PRO A 265 -7.83 8.77 -12.74
C PRO A 265 -8.81 9.26 -13.81
N LEU A 266 -9.83 8.45 -14.09
CA LEU A 266 -10.97 8.85 -14.89
C LEU A 266 -11.81 9.91 -14.16
N LYS A 267 -12.39 10.81 -14.94
CA LYS A 267 -13.20 11.93 -14.44
C LYS A 267 -14.68 11.60 -14.63
N ASP A 268 -15.27 10.97 -13.64
CA ASP A 268 -16.71 10.75 -13.53
C ASP A 268 -17.08 10.47 -12.08
N ARG A 269 -18.29 10.85 -11.65
CA ARG A 269 -18.75 10.68 -10.27
C ARG A 269 -19.53 9.38 -10.05
N ASN A 270 -20.02 8.76 -11.12
CA ASN A 270 -20.86 7.54 -11.08
C ASN A 270 -20.15 6.39 -11.79
N LEU A 271 -18.88 6.14 -11.38
CA LEU A 271 -17.96 5.21 -12.01
C LEU A 271 -17.48 4.15 -11.03
N GLY A 272 -17.47 2.90 -11.47
CA GLY A 272 -16.83 1.75 -10.85
C GLY A 272 -15.89 1.05 -11.82
N TYR A 273 -15.42 -0.14 -11.44
CA TYR A 273 -14.48 -0.89 -12.26
C TYR A 273 -14.97 -2.33 -12.48
N ALA A 274 -14.86 -2.81 -13.73
CA ALA A 274 -15.10 -4.20 -14.10
C ALA A 274 -13.79 -4.98 -13.99
N VAL A 275 -13.75 -6.06 -13.23
CA VAL A 275 -12.55 -6.82 -12.91
C VAL A 275 -12.73 -8.28 -13.31
N HIS A 276 -11.68 -8.93 -13.85
CA HIS A 276 -11.67 -10.37 -14.09
C HIS A 276 -10.76 -11.08 -13.07
N VAL A 277 -11.22 -12.24 -12.61
CA VAL A 277 -10.51 -13.01 -11.58
C VAL A 277 -10.54 -14.50 -11.93
N TYR A 278 -9.40 -15.05 -12.27
CA TYR A 278 -9.27 -16.46 -12.63
C TYR A 278 -8.28 -17.19 -11.69
N SER A 279 -8.47 -18.51 -11.53
CA SER A 279 -7.50 -19.34 -10.83
C SER A 279 -6.15 -19.28 -11.53
N GLY A 280 -5.07 -19.07 -10.78
CA GLY A 280 -3.72 -18.78 -11.28
C GLY A 280 -3.40 -17.28 -11.35
N TRP A 281 -4.42 -16.42 -11.39
CA TRP A 281 -4.23 -14.97 -11.34
C TRP A 281 -3.98 -14.47 -9.93
N TYR A 282 -3.40 -13.28 -9.82
CA TYR A 282 -3.02 -12.69 -8.53
C TYR A 282 -2.10 -13.61 -7.70
N GLY A 283 -1.31 -14.47 -8.39
CA GLY A 283 -0.42 -15.43 -7.78
C GLY A 283 -1.09 -16.51 -6.95
N GLN A 284 -2.38 -16.78 -7.19
CA GLN A 284 -3.19 -17.68 -6.38
C GLN A 284 -3.85 -18.78 -7.22
N SER A 285 -3.63 -20.01 -6.81
CA SER A 285 -4.26 -21.22 -7.36
C SER A 285 -4.72 -22.13 -6.22
N ASP A 286 -5.27 -23.29 -6.54
CA ASP A 286 -5.69 -24.24 -5.51
C ASP A 286 -4.50 -24.80 -4.70
N ASP A 287 -3.32 -24.88 -5.30
CA ASP A 287 -2.12 -25.43 -4.66
C ASP A 287 -1.51 -24.47 -3.63
N ASN A 288 -1.60 -23.16 -3.87
CA ASN A 288 -0.97 -22.14 -3.06
C ASN A 288 -1.96 -21.09 -2.49
N ALA A 289 -3.24 -21.45 -2.35
CA ALA A 289 -4.27 -20.52 -1.88
C ALA A 289 -4.01 -20.02 -0.45
N ASP A 290 -3.67 -18.74 -0.34
CA ASP A 290 -3.47 -18.01 0.90
C ASP A 290 -4.19 -16.67 0.87
N LEU A 291 -5.04 -16.39 1.87
CA LEU A 291 -5.85 -15.18 1.89
C LEU A 291 -5.01 -13.92 1.99
N GLY A 292 -3.95 -13.93 2.80
CA GLY A 292 -3.10 -12.75 2.99
C GLY A 292 -2.42 -12.35 1.69
N THR A 293 -1.81 -13.32 1.02
CA THR A 293 -1.16 -13.14 -0.29
C THR A 293 -2.19 -12.72 -1.37
N PHE A 294 -3.39 -13.32 -1.36
CA PHE A 294 -4.42 -12.96 -2.34
C PHE A 294 -4.89 -11.51 -2.14
N VAL A 295 -5.15 -11.10 -0.89
CA VAL A 295 -5.53 -9.72 -0.56
C VAL A 295 -4.42 -8.74 -0.96
N ALA A 296 -3.16 -9.05 -0.65
CA ALA A 296 -2.02 -8.21 -0.98
C ALA A 296 -1.89 -8.03 -2.51
N ASN A 297 -1.86 -9.13 -3.27
CA ASN A 297 -1.72 -9.09 -4.72
C ASN A 297 -2.93 -8.46 -5.42
N PHE A 298 -4.14 -8.73 -4.94
CA PHE A 298 -5.34 -8.09 -5.48
C PHE A 298 -5.32 -6.58 -5.23
N ARG A 299 -4.95 -6.15 -4.03
CA ARG A 299 -4.81 -4.72 -3.69
C ARG A 299 -3.75 -4.04 -4.56
N ARG A 300 -2.62 -4.69 -4.83
CA ARG A 300 -1.56 -4.19 -5.70
C ARG A 300 -2.01 -4.04 -7.15
N GLN A 301 -2.66 -5.07 -7.72
CA GLN A 301 -3.05 -5.08 -9.13
C GLN A 301 -4.36 -4.34 -9.39
N VAL A 302 -5.25 -4.30 -8.39
CA VAL A 302 -6.56 -3.62 -8.44
C VAL A 302 -6.68 -2.57 -7.33
N PRO A 303 -5.75 -1.59 -7.23
CA PRO A 303 -5.74 -0.62 -6.13
C PRO A 303 -6.99 0.25 -6.09
N VAL A 304 -7.70 0.38 -7.21
CA VAL A 304 -8.99 1.08 -7.31
C VAL A 304 -10.07 0.51 -6.38
N VAL A 305 -9.95 -0.76 -5.95
CA VAL A 305 -10.86 -1.40 -4.98
C VAL A 305 -10.93 -0.66 -3.65
N MET A 306 -9.87 0.06 -3.30
CA MET A 306 -9.83 0.89 -2.09
C MET A 306 -10.56 2.21 -2.23
N LYS A 307 -11.01 2.60 -3.44
CA LYS A 307 -11.57 3.93 -3.73
C LYS A 307 -12.92 3.91 -4.42
N ALA A 308 -13.25 2.85 -5.15
CA ALA A 308 -14.45 2.76 -5.99
C ALA A 308 -15.07 1.36 -5.92
N PRO A 309 -16.35 1.20 -6.27
CA PRO A 309 -16.96 -0.12 -6.38
C PRO A 309 -16.32 -0.93 -7.51
N CYS A 310 -16.11 -2.22 -7.25
CA CYS A 310 -15.64 -3.17 -8.25
C CYS A 310 -16.70 -4.25 -8.50
N VAL A 311 -16.84 -4.65 -9.76
CA VAL A 311 -17.67 -5.78 -10.16
C VAL A 311 -16.79 -6.80 -10.85
N VAL A 312 -16.70 -8.00 -10.31
CA VAL A 312 -16.05 -9.12 -11.01
C VAL A 312 -17.01 -9.61 -12.08
N THR A 313 -16.72 -9.21 -13.32
CA THR A 313 -17.55 -9.46 -14.50
C THR A 313 -17.20 -10.75 -15.23
N GLU A 314 -16.07 -11.36 -14.88
CA GLU A 314 -15.73 -12.74 -15.21
C GLU A 314 -14.95 -13.39 -14.07
N VAL A 315 -15.30 -14.62 -13.74
CA VAL A 315 -14.63 -15.42 -12.73
C VAL A 315 -14.69 -16.90 -13.06
N ASP A 316 -13.55 -17.55 -12.93
CA ASP A 316 -13.47 -19.01 -12.92
C ASP A 316 -12.55 -19.43 -11.78
N TRP A 317 -12.89 -20.48 -11.09
CA TRP A 317 -12.25 -20.77 -9.83
C TRP A 317 -11.99 -22.23 -9.57
N SER A 318 -11.84 -23.01 -10.57
CA SER A 318 -11.49 -24.40 -10.32
C SER A 318 -10.05 -24.71 -10.64
N PRO A 319 -9.49 -25.73 -9.98
CA PRO A 319 -8.14 -26.17 -10.28
C PRO A 319 -8.09 -26.64 -11.73
N ILE A 320 -7.05 -26.23 -12.43
CA ILE A 320 -6.72 -26.77 -13.74
C ILE A 320 -6.36 -28.23 -13.57
N LYS A 321 -7.26 -29.14 -13.95
CA LYS A 321 -6.96 -30.57 -14.00
C LYS A 321 -6.49 -30.94 -15.41
N PRO A 322 -5.29 -31.50 -15.59
CA PRO A 322 -4.90 -32.03 -16.88
C PRO A 322 -5.85 -33.17 -17.28
N GLY A 323 -6.34 -33.14 -18.51
CA GLY A 323 -7.25 -34.17 -19.03
C GLY A 323 -7.75 -33.86 -20.42
N LYS A 324 -8.42 -34.83 -21.02
CA LYS A 324 -9.09 -34.66 -22.33
C LYS A 324 -10.43 -33.94 -22.13
N GLY A 325 -10.67 -32.88 -22.90
CA GLY A 325 -11.93 -32.18 -22.88
C GLY A 325 -13.11 -33.08 -23.27
N LYS A 326 -14.33 -32.63 -22.98
CA LYS A 326 -15.58 -33.28 -23.35
C LYS A 326 -16.38 -32.38 -24.26
N THR A 327 -17.07 -32.94 -25.19
CA THR A 327 -18.12 -32.23 -25.91
C THR A 327 -19.37 -32.25 -25.06
N ASN A 328 -19.96 -31.10 -24.74
CA ASN A 328 -21.17 -31.00 -23.96
C ASN A 328 -22.42 -31.35 -24.82
N GLU A 329 -23.56 -31.37 -24.21
CA GLU A 329 -24.83 -31.67 -24.89
C GLU A 329 -25.22 -30.65 -25.99
N PHE A 330 -24.54 -29.49 -26.01
CA PHE A 330 -24.72 -28.45 -27.03
C PHE A 330 -23.69 -28.55 -28.17
N GLY A 331 -22.87 -29.62 -28.21
CA GLY A 331 -21.84 -29.80 -29.23
C GLY A 331 -20.55 -28.96 -29.00
N GLN A 332 -20.44 -28.27 -27.86
CA GLN A 332 -19.28 -27.46 -27.52
C GLN A 332 -18.19 -28.32 -26.89
N PHE A 333 -16.96 -28.13 -27.33
CA PHE A 333 -15.80 -28.73 -26.67
C PHE A 333 -15.44 -27.95 -25.41
N VAL A 334 -15.58 -28.58 -24.25
CA VAL A 334 -15.13 -28.04 -22.95
C VAL A 334 -13.80 -28.66 -22.61
N PRO A 335 -12.69 -27.92 -22.65
CA PRO A 335 -11.39 -28.44 -22.28
C PRO A 335 -11.37 -28.89 -20.81
N ALA A 336 -10.72 -30.01 -20.52
CA ALA A 336 -10.67 -30.53 -19.14
C ALA A 336 -9.77 -29.71 -18.21
N ASN A 337 -9.00 -28.79 -18.77
CA ASN A 337 -8.12 -27.88 -18.04
C ASN A 337 -8.71 -26.48 -17.84
N TRP A 338 -9.94 -26.27 -18.29
CA TRP A 338 -10.65 -25.05 -17.90
C TRP A 338 -11.18 -25.22 -16.49
N GLY A 339 -11.02 -24.16 -15.74
CA GLY A 339 -11.48 -24.04 -14.40
C GLY A 339 -12.86 -24.61 -14.23
N THR A 340 -12.94 -25.64 -13.49
CA THR A 340 -14.14 -26.36 -13.52
C THR A 340 -14.79 -26.24 -12.16
N TRP A 341 -15.87 -25.89 -12.15
CA TRP A 341 -16.96 -26.04 -11.34
C TRP A 341 -17.04 -27.38 -10.59
N ALA A 342 -16.42 -28.42 -11.13
CA ALA A 342 -16.43 -29.75 -10.55
C ALA A 342 -15.83 -29.87 -9.13
N THR A 343 -15.07 -28.88 -8.70
CA THR A 343 -14.41 -28.92 -7.38
C THR A 343 -14.66 -27.65 -6.54
N ALA A 344 -15.61 -26.83 -6.95
CA ALA A 344 -15.83 -25.53 -6.32
C ALA A 344 -16.03 -25.57 -4.81
N SER A 345 -16.81 -26.51 -4.29
CA SER A 345 -17.06 -26.65 -2.85
C SER A 345 -15.82 -27.13 -2.07
N THR A 346 -14.90 -27.83 -2.72
CA THR A 346 -13.66 -28.34 -2.15
C THR A 346 -12.45 -27.48 -2.49
N SER A 347 -12.56 -26.61 -3.52
CA SER A 347 -11.49 -25.71 -3.95
C SER A 347 -11.00 -24.82 -2.80
N LYS A 348 -9.70 -24.83 -2.58
CA LYS A 348 -9.04 -23.92 -1.62
C LYS A 348 -9.05 -22.51 -2.16
N TRP A 349 -8.76 -22.34 -3.47
CA TRP A 349 -8.78 -21.05 -4.14
C TRP A 349 -10.18 -20.43 -4.05
N GLY A 350 -11.23 -21.16 -4.39
CA GLY A 350 -12.61 -20.66 -4.34
C GLY A 350 -13.04 -20.21 -2.95
N LYS A 351 -12.69 -20.98 -1.92
CA LYS A 351 -12.93 -20.59 -0.50
C LYS A 351 -12.17 -19.33 -0.14
N THR A 352 -10.94 -19.18 -0.63
CA THR A 352 -10.11 -17.99 -0.38
C THR A 352 -10.64 -16.80 -1.14
N TYR A 353 -11.09 -16.99 -2.38
CA TYR A 353 -11.75 -15.95 -3.16
C TYR A 353 -13.01 -15.40 -2.47
N PHE A 354 -13.87 -16.26 -1.92
CA PHE A 354 -15.04 -15.78 -1.16
C PHE A 354 -14.64 -14.94 0.07
N LYS A 355 -13.57 -15.32 0.76
CA LYS A 355 -13.03 -14.50 1.86
C LYS A 355 -12.47 -13.17 1.37
N LEU A 356 -11.83 -13.15 0.19
CA LEU A 356 -11.38 -11.91 -0.46
C LEU A 356 -12.55 -10.94 -0.67
N LEU A 357 -13.66 -11.42 -1.23
CA LEU A 357 -14.87 -10.62 -1.44
C LEU A 357 -15.42 -10.02 -0.14
N GLU A 358 -15.36 -10.79 0.95
CA GLU A 358 -15.78 -10.33 2.29
C GLU A 358 -14.80 -9.27 2.85
N CYS A 359 -13.48 -9.44 2.62
CA CYS A 359 -12.47 -8.49 3.07
C CYS A 359 -12.65 -7.10 2.46
N PHE A 360 -13.00 -7.02 1.19
CA PHE A 360 -13.18 -5.72 0.52
C PHE A 360 -14.62 -5.16 0.63
N GLY A 361 -15.63 -6.00 0.72
CA GLY A 361 -17.01 -5.62 0.96
C GLY A 361 -17.72 -4.81 -0.13
N ASN A 362 -16.98 -4.14 -0.99
CA ASN A 362 -17.45 -3.35 -2.15
C ASN A 362 -17.27 -4.07 -3.48
N VAL A 363 -16.93 -5.34 -3.45
CA VAL A 363 -16.75 -6.16 -4.64
C VAL A 363 -18.02 -7.00 -4.86
N SER A 364 -18.63 -6.81 -6.01
CA SER A 364 -19.71 -7.63 -6.56
C SER A 364 -19.13 -8.75 -7.43
N THR A 365 -19.86 -9.83 -7.69
CA THR A 365 -19.31 -10.95 -8.47
C THR A 365 -20.36 -11.74 -9.23
N LEU A 366 -19.96 -12.30 -10.35
CA LEU A 366 -20.68 -13.37 -11.05
C LEU A 366 -20.54 -14.72 -10.32
N ALA A 367 -21.38 -15.67 -10.68
CA ALA A 367 -21.39 -17.06 -10.17
C ALA A 367 -20.58 -18.02 -11.06
N GLY A 368 -19.44 -17.61 -11.50
CA GLY A 368 -18.64 -18.30 -12.49
C GLY A 368 -18.86 -17.72 -13.88
N ASP A 369 -18.10 -18.22 -14.82
CA ASP A 369 -18.19 -17.85 -16.24
C ASP A 369 -19.54 -18.31 -16.85
N SER A 370 -19.58 -18.48 -18.12
CA SER A 370 -20.79 -18.85 -18.90
C SER A 370 -21.53 -20.12 -18.44
N TYR A 371 -21.11 -20.77 -17.44
CA TYR A 371 -21.51 -22.12 -17.08
C TYR A 371 -22.76 -22.28 -16.18
N CYS A 372 -23.23 -21.22 -15.60
CA CYS A 372 -24.61 -21.23 -15.08
C CYS A 372 -25.66 -21.58 -16.13
N TYR A 373 -25.30 -21.62 -17.39
CA TYR A 373 -26.16 -22.05 -18.49
C TYR A 373 -26.72 -23.44 -18.31
N HIS A 374 -25.89 -24.39 -17.92
CA HIS A 374 -26.30 -25.78 -17.74
C HIS A 374 -27.33 -25.92 -16.63
N GLU A 375 -27.09 -25.26 -15.50
CA GLU A 375 -28.01 -25.33 -14.35
C GLU A 375 -29.37 -24.70 -14.67
N ILE A 376 -29.36 -23.57 -15.37
CA ILE A 376 -30.60 -22.92 -15.80
C ILE A 376 -31.35 -23.79 -16.79
N ASP A 377 -30.69 -24.38 -17.79
CA ASP A 377 -31.29 -25.25 -18.77
C ASP A 377 -31.90 -26.50 -18.14
N GLU A 378 -31.21 -27.13 -17.21
CA GLU A 378 -31.76 -28.30 -16.49
C GLU A 378 -32.94 -27.91 -15.60
N TYR A 379 -32.87 -26.74 -14.93
CA TYR A 379 -34.01 -26.21 -14.18
C TYR A 379 -35.24 -25.98 -15.11
N LEU A 380 -35.00 -25.39 -16.25
CA LEU A 380 -36.06 -25.13 -17.24
C LEU A 380 -36.71 -26.42 -17.78
N LYS A 381 -35.96 -27.53 -17.87
CA LYS A 381 -36.45 -28.83 -18.30
C LYS A 381 -37.19 -29.58 -17.19
N THR A 382 -36.64 -29.55 -15.98
CA THR A 382 -37.02 -30.47 -14.89
C THR A 382 -37.76 -29.80 -13.74
N GLY A 383 -37.75 -28.48 -13.66
CA GLY A 383 -38.24 -27.70 -12.51
C GLY A 383 -37.40 -27.90 -11.24
N LYS A 384 -36.22 -28.51 -11.33
CA LYS A 384 -35.34 -28.79 -10.21
C LYS A 384 -34.01 -28.07 -10.38
N VAL A 385 -33.45 -27.60 -9.27
CA VAL A 385 -32.05 -27.10 -9.25
C VAL A 385 -31.13 -28.28 -9.50
N VAL A 386 -30.38 -28.23 -10.58
CA VAL A 386 -29.38 -29.22 -10.97
C VAL A 386 -28.02 -28.56 -10.96
N MET A 387 -27.09 -29.14 -10.22
CA MET A 387 -25.71 -28.68 -10.17
C MET A 387 -24.91 -29.36 -11.27
N CYS A 388 -24.08 -28.57 -12.00
CA CYS A 388 -23.40 -29.15 -13.15
C CYS A 388 -22.26 -30.10 -12.80
N PHE A 389 -22.01 -31.04 -13.71
CA PHE A 389 -20.84 -31.90 -13.88
C PHE A 389 -20.33 -32.78 -12.74
N GLY A 390 -20.84 -32.87 -11.63
CA GLY A 390 -20.32 -33.74 -10.58
C GLY A 390 -21.18 -33.76 -9.36
N GLY A 391 -22.28 -33.08 -9.48
CA GLY A 391 -23.25 -33.00 -8.41
C GLY A 391 -23.05 -31.76 -7.52
N GLU A 392 -23.95 -31.60 -6.64
CA GLU A 392 -24.20 -30.42 -5.83
C GLU A 392 -22.97 -29.91 -5.08
N LYS A 393 -22.15 -30.82 -4.57
CA LYS A 393 -20.99 -30.43 -3.73
C LYS A 393 -19.78 -29.96 -4.52
N GLU A 394 -19.72 -30.23 -5.80
CA GLU A 394 -18.56 -30.04 -6.64
C GLU A 394 -18.73 -28.91 -7.68
N CYS A 395 -19.93 -28.35 -7.79
CA CYS A 395 -20.23 -27.29 -8.72
C CYS A 395 -19.93 -25.90 -8.15
N CYS A 396 -19.28 -25.02 -8.93
CA CYS A 396 -18.96 -23.67 -8.50
C CYS A 396 -20.20 -22.80 -8.33
N SER A 397 -21.17 -22.92 -9.22
CA SER A 397 -22.42 -22.18 -9.13
C SER A 397 -23.16 -22.49 -7.82
N TYR A 398 -23.17 -23.73 -7.39
CA TYR A 398 -23.72 -24.11 -6.09
C TYR A 398 -23.11 -23.36 -4.92
N ALA A 399 -21.79 -23.26 -4.90
CA ALA A 399 -21.09 -22.51 -3.84
C ALA A 399 -21.37 -21.00 -3.92
N PHE A 400 -21.44 -20.43 -5.14
CA PHE A 400 -21.85 -19.04 -5.34
C PHE A 400 -23.29 -18.81 -4.91
N PHE A 401 -24.21 -19.67 -5.26
CA PHE A 401 -25.62 -19.54 -4.86
C PHE A 401 -25.77 -19.54 -3.33
N LYS A 402 -25.00 -20.37 -2.63
CA LYS A 402 -24.93 -20.31 -1.15
C LYS A 402 -24.40 -18.98 -0.64
N LEU A 403 -23.37 -18.42 -1.29
CA LEU A 403 -22.85 -17.11 -0.98
C LEU A 403 -23.91 -16.02 -1.21
N PHE A 404 -24.58 -16.05 -2.35
CA PHE A 404 -25.62 -15.08 -2.73
C PHE A 404 -26.82 -15.16 -1.79
N ALA A 405 -27.25 -16.38 -1.42
CA ALA A 405 -28.29 -16.58 -0.42
C ALA A 405 -27.93 -15.96 0.94
N ARG A 406 -26.66 -16.10 1.37
CA ARG A 406 -26.17 -15.49 2.60
C ARG A 406 -26.19 -13.96 2.49
N TRP A 407 -25.70 -13.39 1.40
CA TRP A 407 -25.68 -11.95 1.20
C TRP A 407 -27.08 -11.35 1.10
N THR A 408 -28.03 -12.04 0.43
CA THR A 408 -29.43 -11.61 0.34
C THR A 408 -30.13 -11.60 1.69
N LYS A 409 -29.77 -12.53 2.59
CA LYS A 409 -30.35 -12.62 3.94
C LYS A 409 -29.66 -11.71 4.97
N ALA A 410 -28.51 -11.13 4.61
CA ALA A 410 -27.77 -10.24 5.48
C ALA A 410 -28.56 -8.91 5.66
N PRO A 411 -28.44 -8.25 6.82
CA PRO A 411 -28.99 -6.91 6.99
C PRO A 411 -28.45 -5.92 5.96
N ARG A 412 -29.27 -4.97 5.56
CA ARG A 412 -28.81 -3.85 4.73
C ARG A 412 -27.82 -2.99 5.53
N GLU A 413 -26.77 -2.54 4.90
CA GLU A 413 -25.68 -1.81 5.54
C GLU A 413 -25.37 -0.50 4.83
N GLU A 414 -25.18 0.55 5.59
CA GLU A 414 -24.63 1.81 5.09
C GLU A 414 -23.14 1.66 4.75
N PRO A 415 -22.59 2.50 3.84
CA PRO A 415 -21.17 2.49 3.48
C PRO A 415 -20.22 2.51 4.70
N SER A 416 -20.47 3.38 5.68
CA SER A 416 -19.63 3.51 6.88
C SER A 416 -19.54 2.21 7.70
N VAL A 417 -20.67 1.51 7.86
CA VAL A 417 -20.72 0.23 8.58
C VAL A 417 -19.96 -0.85 7.83
N ARG A 418 -20.12 -0.90 6.51
CA ARG A 418 -19.43 -1.87 5.66
C ARG A 418 -17.94 -1.60 5.61
N ASP A 419 -17.52 -0.35 5.51
CA ASP A 419 -16.11 0.04 5.53
C ASP A 419 -15.43 -0.33 6.85
N GLU A 420 -16.10 -0.15 7.98
CA GLU A 420 -15.55 -0.57 9.27
C GLU A 420 -15.38 -2.10 9.37
N LYS A 421 -16.35 -2.87 8.85
CA LYS A 421 -16.20 -4.34 8.75
C LYS A 421 -15.02 -4.74 7.89
N CYS A 422 -14.85 -4.10 6.73
CA CYS A 422 -13.73 -4.34 5.83
C CYS A 422 -12.39 -3.98 6.48
N ARG A 423 -12.33 -2.82 7.14
CA ARG A 423 -11.13 -2.39 7.86
C ARG A 423 -10.71 -3.43 8.91
N ARG A 424 -11.66 -3.98 9.66
CA ARG A 424 -11.39 -5.05 10.65
C ARG A 424 -10.98 -6.37 9.99
N ALA A 425 -11.58 -6.72 8.86
CA ALA A 425 -11.23 -7.94 8.13
C ALA A 425 -9.81 -7.87 7.54
N LEU A 426 -9.42 -6.69 7.03
CA LEU A 426 -8.09 -6.44 6.48
C LEU A 426 -7.03 -6.21 7.57
N ASN A 427 -7.43 -5.82 8.78
CA ASN A 427 -6.53 -5.61 9.92
C ASN A 427 -7.08 -6.33 11.17
N PRO A 428 -7.00 -7.67 11.21
CA PRO A 428 -7.50 -8.43 12.34
C PRO A 428 -6.76 -8.06 13.65
N PRO A 429 -7.46 -7.97 14.78
CA PRO A 429 -6.85 -7.66 16.07
C PRO A 429 -5.66 -8.56 16.41
N GLY A 430 -4.57 -7.97 16.86
CA GLY A 430 -3.35 -8.69 17.23
C GLY A 430 -2.53 -9.23 16.06
N LYS A 431 -2.90 -8.88 14.83
CA LYS A 431 -2.10 -9.13 13.64
C LYS A 431 -1.49 -7.83 13.14
N TYR A 432 -0.29 -7.92 12.59
CA TYR A 432 0.44 -6.79 12.01
C TYR A 432 1.32 -7.28 10.85
N ARG A 433 1.73 -6.35 10.00
CA ARG A 433 2.65 -6.63 8.91
C ARG A 433 4.03 -6.09 9.25
N ASN A 434 5.04 -6.93 9.14
CA ASN A 434 6.43 -6.53 9.21
C ASN A 434 6.98 -6.16 7.82
N PRO A 435 7.98 -5.22 7.74
CA PRO A 435 8.52 -4.45 8.87
C PRO A 435 7.48 -3.50 9.45
N ILE A 436 7.47 -3.32 10.77
CA ILE A 436 6.49 -2.44 11.42
C ILE A 436 6.79 -0.95 11.19
N ILE A 437 8.02 -0.63 10.84
CA ILE A 437 8.46 0.67 10.35
C ILE A 437 9.20 0.44 9.04
N TYR A 438 8.55 0.69 7.91
CA TYR A 438 9.20 0.56 6.60
C TYR A 438 9.91 1.87 6.24
N ALA A 439 10.83 2.29 7.08
CA ALA A 439 11.69 3.46 6.94
C ALA A 439 12.97 3.23 7.75
N ASP A 440 14.03 3.99 7.47
CA ASP A 440 15.30 3.86 8.17
C ASP A 440 15.18 4.20 9.66
N CYS A 441 15.25 3.19 10.50
CA CYS A 441 15.25 3.27 11.96
C CYS A 441 16.23 2.25 12.54
N PRO A 442 17.53 2.45 12.35
CA PRO A 442 18.56 1.49 12.75
C PRO A 442 18.84 1.50 14.24
N ASP A 443 19.46 0.41 14.72
CA ASP A 443 20.11 0.30 16.02
C ASP A 443 19.19 0.71 17.20
N MET A 444 17.97 0.14 17.24
CA MET A 444 16.96 0.55 18.20
C MET A 444 17.38 0.26 19.64
N GLY A 445 17.36 1.29 20.49
CA GLY A 445 17.38 1.14 21.94
C GLY A 445 15.96 1.23 22.51
N LEU A 446 15.53 0.21 23.28
CA LEU A 446 14.15 0.09 23.79
C LEU A 446 14.09 0.21 25.32
N CYS A 447 13.03 0.84 25.83
CA CYS A 447 12.61 0.73 27.21
C CYS A 447 11.08 0.82 27.36
N CYS A 448 10.56 0.54 28.55
CA CYS A 448 9.16 0.67 28.91
C CYS A 448 9.07 1.36 30.27
N ASP A 449 8.15 2.34 30.44
CA ASP A 449 7.91 3.01 31.72
C ASP A 449 6.77 2.37 32.55
N GLY A 450 6.23 1.25 32.03
CA GLY A 450 5.07 0.56 32.59
C GLY A 450 3.75 0.97 31.93
N THR A 451 3.76 1.97 31.06
CA THR A 451 2.58 2.46 30.31
C THR A 451 2.82 2.46 28.82
N TYR A 452 3.98 2.98 28.41
CA TYR A 452 4.39 3.10 27.02
C TYR A 452 5.71 2.38 26.77
N TYR A 453 5.87 1.94 25.52
CA TYR A 453 7.17 1.59 24.97
C TYR A 453 7.82 2.84 24.39
N TYR A 454 9.12 2.94 24.57
CA TYR A 454 9.94 4.01 24.01
C TYR A 454 11.09 3.42 23.21
N MET A 455 11.41 4.09 22.12
CA MET A 455 12.49 3.72 21.21
C MET A 455 13.34 4.94 20.86
N VAL A 456 14.64 4.78 20.83
CA VAL A 456 15.58 5.67 20.17
C VAL A 456 16.16 4.97 18.95
N SER A 457 16.51 5.72 17.90
CA SER A 457 17.17 5.18 16.70
C SER A 457 18.39 6.02 16.36
N THR A 458 19.38 5.41 15.73
CA THR A 458 20.56 6.10 15.17
C THR A 458 20.14 7.09 14.09
N THR A 459 20.63 8.33 14.17
CA THR A 459 20.43 9.36 13.15
C THR A 459 21.71 10.08 12.74
N MET A 460 22.83 9.67 13.28
CA MET A 460 24.17 10.15 12.94
C MET A 460 24.31 11.68 12.98
N HIS A 461 24.64 12.29 11.85
CA HIS A 461 24.87 13.73 11.68
C HIS A 461 23.57 14.56 11.56
N LEU A 462 22.39 13.93 11.50
CA LEU A 462 21.13 14.63 11.36
C LEU A 462 20.71 15.33 12.65
N MET A 463 20.27 16.59 12.55
CA MET A 463 19.88 17.40 13.70
C MET A 463 18.44 17.93 13.57
N PRO A 464 17.65 17.92 14.67
CA PRO A 464 18.02 17.37 15.98
C PRO A 464 18.23 15.86 15.90
N GLY A 465 19.12 15.32 16.76
CA GLY A 465 19.54 13.92 16.77
C GLY A 465 18.90 13.10 17.89
N ALA A 466 19.07 11.77 17.81
CA ALA A 466 18.51 10.81 18.77
C ALA A 466 17.00 10.99 18.99
N PRO A 467 16.15 10.72 17.97
CA PRO A 467 14.70 10.81 18.07
C PRO A 467 14.18 9.85 19.14
N ILE A 468 13.35 10.36 20.02
CA ILE A 468 12.63 9.55 21.01
C ILE A 468 11.24 9.31 20.45
N MET A 469 10.95 8.05 20.20
CA MET A 469 9.65 7.59 19.68
C MET A 469 8.89 6.83 20.76
N ARG A 470 7.58 6.92 20.74
CA ARG A 470 6.67 6.32 21.72
C ARG A 470 5.62 5.47 21.05
N SER A 471 5.24 4.37 21.69
CA SER A 471 4.15 3.49 21.25
C SER A 471 3.41 2.86 22.42
N LYS A 472 2.13 2.52 22.24
CA LYS A 472 1.35 1.71 23.19
C LYS A 472 1.37 0.21 22.85
N ASP A 473 1.62 -0.12 21.60
CA ASP A 473 1.45 -1.46 21.04
C ASP A 473 2.69 -2.02 20.32
N MET A 474 3.75 -1.21 20.19
CA MET A 474 4.95 -1.44 19.39
C MET A 474 4.69 -1.55 17.86
N ILE A 475 3.48 -1.24 17.41
CA ILE A 475 3.09 -1.25 15.99
C ILE A 475 3.00 0.18 15.47
N THR A 476 2.29 1.04 16.21
CA THR A 476 2.10 2.45 15.84
C THR A 476 3.05 3.33 16.66
N TRP A 477 3.89 4.09 16.00
CA TRP A 477 4.94 4.91 16.60
C TRP A 477 4.77 6.39 16.29
N GLU A 478 5.06 7.23 17.25
CA GLU A 478 5.13 8.69 17.10
C GLU A 478 6.45 9.23 17.66
N THR A 479 7.06 10.20 16.98
CA THR A 479 8.21 10.95 17.51
C THR A 479 7.68 11.97 18.53
N VAL A 480 8.16 11.89 19.76
CA VAL A 480 7.71 12.78 20.86
C VAL A 480 8.76 13.81 21.24
N GLY A 481 10.03 13.63 20.85
CA GLY A 481 11.11 14.55 21.10
C GLY A 481 12.43 14.09 20.51
N TYR A 482 13.46 14.86 20.79
CA TYR A 482 14.85 14.58 20.44
C TYR A 482 15.75 14.82 21.65
N ALA A 483 16.77 14.01 21.81
CA ALA A 483 17.69 14.17 22.93
C ALA A 483 18.81 15.16 22.63
N ILE A 484 19.12 15.40 21.37
CA ILE A 484 20.24 16.23 20.92
C ILE A 484 19.71 17.33 20.00
N ASP A 485 19.76 18.58 20.41
CA ASP A 485 19.36 19.70 19.56
C ASP A 485 20.42 20.00 18.49
N ARG A 486 21.68 20.00 18.90
CA ARG A 486 22.87 20.30 18.07
C ARG A 486 24.05 19.48 18.55
N PHE A 487 24.97 19.23 17.62
CA PHE A 487 26.25 18.60 17.92
C PHE A 487 27.37 19.57 17.58
N GLU A 488 27.93 20.25 18.61
CA GLU A 488 28.90 21.37 18.44
C GLU A 488 30.33 20.94 18.66
N GLU A 489 30.59 19.64 18.77
CA GLU A 489 31.90 19.09 19.14
C GLU A 489 33.00 19.35 18.11
N LYS A 490 32.60 19.45 16.83
CA LYS A 490 33.53 19.62 15.71
C LYS A 490 32.89 20.46 14.59
N PRO A 491 33.69 21.21 13.81
CA PRO A 491 33.22 21.98 12.66
C PRO A 491 32.53 21.08 11.58
N ASP A 492 32.88 19.80 11.54
CA ASP A 492 32.30 18.81 10.63
C ASP A 492 30.77 18.76 10.71
N PHE A 493 30.19 18.90 11.92
CA PHE A 493 28.75 18.91 12.14
C PHE A 493 28.08 20.21 11.68
N SER A 494 28.83 21.22 11.35
CA SER A 494 28.32 22.48 10.80
C SER A 494 28.70 22.70 9.34
N LEU A 495 29.26 21.69 8.68
CA LEU A 495 29.72 21.74 7.27
C LEU A 495 30.72 22.92 7.04
N GLU A 496 31.61 23.14 8.01
CA GLU A 496 32.61 24.21 7.95
C GLU A 496 33.93 23.68 7.38
N ASP A 497 34.69 24.58 6.74
CA ASP A 497 36.00 24.28 6.16
C ASP A 497 36.03 23.08 5.18
N GLY A 498 34.93 22.85 4.48
CA GLY A 498 34.82 21.74 3.54
C GLY A 498 34.64 20.35 4.20
N LYS A 499 34.62 20.29 5.53
CA LYS A 499 34.45 19.05 6.29
C LYS A 499 32.98 18.65 6.41
N THR A 500 32.73 17.34 6.60
CA THR A 500 31.39 16.81 6.80
C THR A 500 31.38 15.70 7.85
N ALA A 501 30.23 15.54 8.52
CA ALA A 501 30.04 14.48 9.50
C ALA A 501 29.18 13.31 8.96
N TYR A 502 29.07 13.13 7.64
CA TYR A 502 28.29 12.05 7.06
C TYR A 502 28.71 10.67 7.59
N GLY A 503 27.74 9.91 8.15
CA GLY A 503 27.99 8.63 8.81
C GLY A 503 28.66 8.75 10.19
N GLY A 504 28.94 9.97 10.68
CA GLY A 504 29.42 10.25 12.04
C GLY A 504 28.30 10.82 12.93
N GLY A 505 28.57 11.08 14.19
CA GLY A 505 27.63 11.62 15.17
C GLY A 505 27.00 10.54 16.04
N GLN A 506 25.70 10.63 16.32
CA GLN A 506 24.99 9.71 17.22
C GLN A 506 24.81 8.33 16.58
N TRP A 507 25.45 7.32 17.15
CA TRP A 507 25.39 5.92 16.75
C TRP A 507 24.46 5.12 17.68
N ALA A 508 24.58 3.77 17.65
CA ALA A 508 23.74 2.87 18.45
C ALA A 508 23.62 3.34 19.89
N SER A 509 22.39 3.43 20.38
CA SER A 509 22.07 4.07 21.65
C SER A 509 21.36 3.11 22.60
N SER A 510 21.71 3.19 23.89
CA SER A 510 21.01 2.51 24.97
C SER A 510 20.02 3.45 25.64
N LEU A 511 18.75 3.22 25.48
CA LEU A 511 17.67 3.95 26.16
C LEU A 511 17.17 3.12 27.35
N ARG A 512 17.13 3.73 28.54
CA ARG A 512 16.67 3.07 29.77
C ARG A 512 15.71 3.97 30.55
N TYR A 513 14.72 3.38 31.18
CA TYR A 513 13.90 4.03 32.19
C TYR A 513 14.21 3.42 33.58
N HIS A 514 14.74 4.23 34.49
CA HIS A 514 15.17 3.78 35.81
C HIS A 514 14.79 4.80 36.86
N LYS A 515 14.12 4.37 37.94
CA LYS A 515 13.72 5.24 39.08
C LYS A 515 13.05 6.55 38.67
N GLY A 516 12.12 6.50 37.70
CA GLY A 516 11.34 7.66 37.25
C GLY A 516 12.07 8.62 36.33
N ARG A 517 13.16 8.20 35.72
CA ARG A 517 13.96 9.02 34.80
C ARG A 517 14.42 8.20 33.61
N PHE A 518 14.47 8.84 32.45
CA PHE A 518 15.08 8.31 31.24
C PHE A 518 16.57 8.58 31.23
N TYR A 519 17.35 7.58 30.76
CA TYR A 519 18.78 7.62 30.54
C TYR A 519 19.06 7.21 29.10
N LEU A 520 19.82 8.02 28.39
CA LEU A 520 20.26 7.76 27.03
C LEU A 520 21.77 7.78 26.96
N TRP A 521 22.39 6.63 26.72
CA TRP A 521 23.82 6.49 26.47
C TRP A 521 24.06 6.20 25.00
N PHE A 522 24.99 6.92 24.38
CA PHE A 522 25.46 6.64 23.02
C PHE A 522 26.91 7.05 22.84
N ILE A 523 27.49 6.61 21.71
CA ILE A 523 28.82 7.04 21.28
C ILE A 523 28.71 7.85 19.97
N ALA A 524 29.64 8.80 19.82
CA ALA A 524 29.87 9.51 18.58
C ALA A 524 31.32 9.33 18.13
N ASN A 525 31.48 8.92 16.87
CA ASN A 525 32.78 8.61 16.30
C ASN A 525 33.76 9.80 16.40
N GLY A 526 34.92 9.54 16.99
CA GLY A 526 35.98 10.52 17.21
C GLY A 526 35.67 11.59 18.25
N CYS A 527 34.60 11.41 19.07
CA CYS A 527 34.17 12.34 20.12
C CYS A 527 34.05 11.68 21.50
N GLY A 528 33.74 10.40 21.61
CA GLY A 528 33.55 9.67 22.87
C GLY A 528 32.13 9.23 23.15
N GLY A 529 31.82 8.96 24.43
CA GLY A 529 30.48 8.59 24.89
C GLY A 529 29.74 9.78 25.53
N TYR A 530 28.42 9.71 25.53
CA TYR A 530 27.51 10.76 26.00
C TYR A 530 26.38 10.16 26.83
N LEU A 531 26.12 10.76 27.99
CA LEU A 531 24.92 10.47 28.78
C LEU A 531 23.99 11.67 28.80
N TYR A 532 22.80 11.47 28.25
CA TYR A 532 21.68 12.39 28.40
C TYR A 532 20.63 11.82 29.34
N THR A 533 19.94 12.68 30.08
CA THR A 533 18.81 12.27 30.93
C THR A 533 17.63 13.22 30.80
N ALA A 534 16.44 12.68 31.05
CA ALA A 534 15.19 13.45 31.09
C ALA A 534 14.18 12.84 32.07
N LYS A 535 13.31 13.69 32.66
CA LYS A 535 12.19 13.22 33.49
C LYS A 535 11.02 12.72 32.62
N LYS A 536 10.88 13.25 31.40
CA LYS A 536 9.85 12.89 30.42
C LYS A 536 10.51 12.56 29.11
N ALA A 537 9.89 11.69 28.32
CA ALA A 537 10.40 11.29 27.02
C ALA A 537 10.45 12.46 26.02
N GLU A 538 9.51 13.39 26.12
CA GLU A 538 9.48 14.63 25.32
C GLU A 538 10.63 15.59 25.66
N GLY A 539 11.28 15.37 26.78
CA GLY A 539 12.35 16.25 27.30
C GLY A 539 11.86 17.26 28.35
N PRO A 540 12.62 18.35 28.63
CA PRO A 540 13.94 18.61 28.02
C PRO A 540 14.98 17.56 28.41
N TRP A 541 15.78 17.12 27.44
CA TRP A 541 16.93 16.25 27.66
C TRP A 541 18.15 17.08 28.04
N LYS A 542 18.91 16.60 28.99
CA LYS A 542 20.08 17.28 29.48
C LYS A 542 21.31 16.39 29.33
N LEU A 543 22.38 16.91 28.75
CA LEU A 543 23.72 16.29 28.80
C LEU A 543 24.22 16.32 30.25
N GLU A 544 24.34 15.14 30.83
CA GLU A 544 24.83 15.00 32.20
C GLU A 544 26.36 14.86 32.23
N THR A 545 26.89 14.03 31.33
CA THR A 545 28.34 13.80 31.29
C THR A 545 28.80 13.29 29.91
N ARG A 546 30.11 13.43 29.70
CA ARG A 546 30.85 12.75 28.62
C ARG A 546 31.66 11.62 29.21
N GLY A 547 31.76 10.52 28.54
CA GLY A 547 32.43 9.32 28.97
C GLY A 547 33.29 8.69 27.87
N PRO A 548 33.85 7.50 28.15
CA PRO A 548 34.69 6.80 27.18
C PRO A 548 33.91 6.36 25.93
N PHE A 549 34.66 6.12 24.86
CA PHE A 549 34.10 5.50 23.65
C PHE A 549 33.91 3.99 23.88
N LEU A 550 32.69 3.57 24.17
CA LEU A 550 32.30 2.18 24.37
C LEU A 550 31.37 1.78 23.22
N HIS A 551 31.94 1.16 22.18
CA HIS A 551 31.26 0.84 20.93
C HIS A 551 29.99 0.00 21.16
N ASP A 552 28.85 0.43 20.63
CA ASP A 552 27.52 -0.21 20.76
C ASP A 552 27.16 -0.52 22.21
N GLY A 553 27.38 0.49 23.09
CA GLY A 553 27.26 0.33 24.53
C GLY A 553 25.83 0.19 25.02
N SER A 554 25.54 -0.87 25.77
CA SER A 554 24.26 -1.15 26.41
C SER A 554 24.35 -0.99 27.92
N VAL A 555 23.61 -0.03 28.47
CA VAL A 555 23.56 0.23 29.91
C VAL A 555 22.70 -0.79 30.64
N LEU A 556 23.19 -1.29 31.77
CA LEU A 556 22.44 -2.10 32.73
C LEU A 556 22.58 -1.47 34.14
N PHE A 557 21.44 -1.10 34.73
CA PHE A 557 21.35 -0.81 36.16
C PHE A 557 21.11 -2.11 36.90
N ASP A 558 22.06 -2.57 37.69
CA ASP A 558 21.95 -3.87 38.38
C ASP A 558 21.23 -3.74 39.72
N ASP A 559 20.79 -4.90 40.25
CA ASP A 559 20.07 -4.99 41.50
C ASP A 559 20.92 -4.56 42.73
N ASP A 560 22.23 -4.67 42.62
CA ASP A 560 23.19 -4.22 43.63
C ASP A 560 23.46 -2.69 43.63
N GLY A 561 22.76 -1.97 42.69
CA GLY A 561 22.89 -0.51 42.54
C GLY A 561 24.08 -0.07 41.69
N LYS A 562 24.87 -0.97 41.15
CA LYS A 562 25.96 -0.67 40.22
C LYS A 562 25.45 -0.46 38.81
N VAL A 563 26.29 0.22 38.03
CA VAL A 563 26.01 0.50 36.61
C VAL A 563 27.05 -0.19 35.74
N TYR A 564 26.58 -0.98 34.80
CA TYR A 564 27.42 -1.67 33.83
C TYR A 564 27.10 -1.20 32.41
N VAL A 565 28.13 -1.10 31.56
CA VAL A 565 27.99 -0.93 30.12
C VAL A 565 28.60 -2.15 29.45
N PHE A 566 27.74 -2.90 28.71
CA PHE A 566 28.18 -3.98 27.82
C PHE A 566 28.46 -3.38 26.46
N HIS A 567 29.61 -3.69 25.86
CA HIS A 567 30.01 -3.05 24.61
C HIS A 567 30.93 -3.91 23.74
N GLY A 568 31.22 -3.43 22.56
CA GLY A 568 32.13 -4.10 21.61
C GLY A 568 31.67 -5.52 21.30
N SER A 569 32.61 -6.47 21.24
CA SER A 569 32.33 -7.88 20.97
C SER A 569 32.19 -8.70 22.26
N GLY A 570 31.41 -8.21 23.24
CA GLY A 570 31.15 -8.88 24.50
C GLY A 570 32.07 -8.49 25.64
N HIS A 571 32.40 -7.22 25.76
CA HIS A 571 33.12 -6.62 26.91
C HIS A 571 32.09 -6.01 27.89
N VAL A 572 32.40 -5.98 29.17
CA VAL A 572 31.66 -5.26 30.22
C VAL A 572 32.54 -4.37 31.02
N THR A 573 32.08 -3.13 31.28
CA THR A 573 32.76 -2.16 32.13
C THR A 573 31.82 -1.69 33.24
N GLU A 574 32.21 -1.80 34.50
CA GLU A 574 31.54 -1.15 35.62
C GLU A 574 31.86 0.35 35.58
N MET A 575 30.84 1.17 35.47
CA MET A 575 30.95 2.61 35.34
C MET A 575 30.89 3.26 36.73
N LYS A 576 31.48 4.45 36.85
CA LYS A 576 31.14 5.37 37.96
C LYS A 576 29.65 5.74 37.85
N ASP A 577 29.02 6.12 38.95
CA ASP A 577 27.60 6.46 39.03
C ASP A 577 27.22 7.64 38.12
N ASP A 578 28.17 8.53 37.81
CA ASP A 578 28.05 9.67 36.93
C ASP A 578 28.40 9.36 35.46
N PHE A 579 28.75 8.11 35.13
CA PHE A 579 29.15 7.65 33.78
C PHE A 579 30.41 8.34 33.22
N SER A 580 31.14 9.10 33.98
CA SER A 580 32.33 9.84 33.51
C SER A 580 33.49 8.92 33.08
N GLY A 581 33.48 7.66 33.49
CA GLY A 581 34.49 6.68 33.13
C GLY A 581 34.33 5.37 33.89
N PRO A 582 35.22 4.42 33.65
CA PRO A 582 35.28 3.17 34.41
C PRO A 582 35.49 3.44 35.90
N LYS A 583 34.85 2.66 36.73
CA LYS A 583 35.01 2.73 38.18
C LYS A 583 36.36 2.15 38.56
N PRO A 584 37.21 2.90 39.31
CA PRO A 584 38.49 2.38 39.79
C PRO A 584 38.33 1.10 40.63
N GLY A 585 38.98 0.02 40.19
CA GLY A 585 38.84 -1.30 40.81
C GLY A 585 37.50 -2.02 40.54
N GLY A 586 36.63 -1.43 39.71
CA GLY A 586 35.40 -2.07 39.24
C GLY A 586 35.66 -3.16 38.21
N LEU A 587 34.58 -3.84 37.82
CA LEU A 587 34.66 -4.86 36.79
C LEU A 587 34.92 -4.24 35.41
N ASP A 588 35.99 -4.67 34.74
CA ASP A 588 36.34 -4.25 33.38
C ASP A 588 37.03 -5.41 32.66
N ARG A 589 36.26 -6.14 31.80
CA ARG A 589 36.76 -7.36 31.20
C ARG A 589 35.97 -7.86 30.01
N GLN A 590 36.65 -8.66 29.18
CA GLN A 590 36.00 -9.50 28.16
C GLN A 590 35.22 -10.63 28.86
N LEU A 591 33.95 -10.83 28.46
CA LEU A 591 33.03 -11.80 29.07
C LEU A 591 33.23 -13.23 28.52
N PHE A 592 33.53 -13.32 27.23
CA PHE A 592 33.71 -14.57 26.49
C PHE A 592 34.56 -14.34 25.23
N GLU A 593 35.12 -15.38 24.70
CA GLU A 593 35.77 -15.34 23.40
C GLU A 593 34.75 -15.32 22.27
N ARG A 594 35.09 -14.68 21.13
CA ARG A 594 34.22 -14.58 19.97
C ARG A 594 33.84 -15.94 19.39
N GLY A 595 34.74 -16.92 19.50
CA GLY A 595 34.56 -18.26 18.97
C GLY A 595 34.43 -18.27 17.44
N ASP A 596 33.35 -18.80 16.96
CA ASP A 596 32.99 -18.90 15.54
C ASP A 596 32.41 -17.60 14.94
N GLU A 597 32.17 -16.56 15.76
CA GLU A 597 31.61 -15.28 15.28
C GLU A 597 32.73 -14.35 14.72
N THR A 598 33.33 -14.80 13.61
CA THR A 598 34.57 -14.17 13.12
C THR A 598 34.34 -12.92 12.28
N ALA A 599 33.22 -12.83 11.57
CA ALA A 599 32.95 -11.72 10.67
C ALA A 599 32.27 -10.52 11.37
N LEU A 600 31.29 -10.77 12.22
CA LEU A 600 30.53 -9.73 12.93
C LEU A 600 30.11 -10.22 14.31
N LEU A 601 30.32 -9.41 15.33
CA LEU A 601 29.76 -9.60 16.68
C LEU A 601 29.75 -8.24 17.39
N GLU A 602 28.58 -7.57 17.39
CA GLU A 602 28.40 -6.23 17.97
C GLU A 602 26.91 -6.00 18.32
N GLY A 603 26.47 -4.77 18.52
CA GLY A 603 25.08 -4.41 18.76
C GLY A 603 24.56 -4.88 20.11
N SER A 604 25.32 -4.62 21.18
CA SER A 604 25.00 -5.07 22.55
C SER A 604 23.64 -4.59 23.02
N ALA A 605 22.79 -5.52 23.51
CA ALA A 605 21.53 -5.23 24.20
C ALA A 605 21.42 -6.10 25.46
N ALA A 606 21.85 -5.55 26.59
CA ALA A 606 21.92 -6.25 27.88
C ALA A 606 20.64 -6.07 28.68
N PHE A 607 20.20 -7.13 29.35
CA PHE A 607 19.10 -7.12 30.32
C PHE A 607 19.27 -8.21 31.36
N LYS A 608 18.52 -8.12 32.48
CA LYS A 608 18.51 -9.13 33.52
C LYS A 608 17.11 -9.66 33.74
N ARG A 609 16.97 -10.98 33.90
CA ARG A 609 15.73 -11.63 34.22
C ARG A 609 15.95 -12.80 35.17
N ASP A 610 15.19 -12.85 36.25
CA ASP A 610 15.21 -13.96 37.24
C ASP A 610 16.65 -14.28 37.71
N GLY A 611 17.43 -13.24 38.02
CA GLY A 611 18.84 -13.33 38.46
C GLY A 611 19.82 -13.81 37.39
N THR A 612 19.44 -13.89 36.12
CA THR A 612 20.29 -14.25 34.98
C THR A 612 20.54 -13.03 34.13
N TYR A 613 21.79 -12.79 33.78
CA TYR A 613 22.22 -11.79 32.82
C TYR A 613 22.06 -12.31 31.40
N TYR A 614 21.61 -11.47 30.51
CA TYR A 614 21.44 -11.75 29.07
C TYR A 614 22.08 -10.63 28.27
N LEU A 615 22.78 -11.01 27.20
CA LEU A 615 23.35 -10.10 26.23
C LEU A 615 22.95 -10.54 24.83
N MET A 616 22.06 -9.78 24.20
CA MET A 616 21.71 -9.97 22.78
C MET A 616 22.75 -9.26 21.92
N MET A 617 23.12 -9.87 20.80
CA MET A 617 24.10 -9.31 19.86
C MET A 617 23.77 -9.75 18.43
N VAL A 618 24.02 -8.86 17.46
CA VAL A 618 24.05 -9.26 16.05
C VAL A 618 25.33 -10.00 15.74
N SER A 619 25.21 -11.00 14.87
CA SER A 619 26.33 -11.86 14.49
C SER A 619 26.29 -12.20 13.00
N ALA A 620 27.47 -12.41 12.42
CA ALA A 620 27.70 -13.15 11.18
C ALA A 620 28.97 -13.95 11.35
N PHE A 621 28.91 -15.28 11.21
CA PHE A 621 30.09 -16.12 11.48
C PHE A 621 31.10 -16.16 10.33
N LEU A 622 30.68 -15.81 9.10
CA LEU A 622 31.55 -15.70 7.92
C LEU A 622 31.23 -14.40 7.15
N PRO A 623 32.21 -13.81 6.45
CA PRO A 623 31.95 -12.71 5.53
C PRO A 623 30.90 -13.10 4.48
N GLY A 624 29.90 -12.23 4.28
CA GLY A 624 28.77 -12.48 3.36
C GLY A 624 27.67 -13.39 3.91
N HIS A 625 27.82 -13.96 5.12
CA HIS A 625 26.74 -14.68 5.77
C HIS A 625 25.64 -13.69 6.22
N PRO A 626 24.35 -14.04 6.08
CA PRO A 626 23.26 -13.20 6.57
C PRO A 626 23.40 -12.89 8.06
N ARG A 627 22.96 -11.69 8.46
CA ARG A 627 22.87 -11.32 9.88
C ARG A 627 21.95 -12.28 10.63
N ARG A 628 22.32 -12.60 11.87
CA ARG A 628 21.51 -13.36 12.82
C ARG A 628 21.59 -12.74 14.20
N GLU A 629 20.69 -13.09 15.09
CA GLU A 629 20.71 -12.66 16.48
C GLU A 629 21.19 -13.78 17.38
N VAL A 630 22.22 -13.52 18.19
CA VAL A 630 22.74 -14.45 19.19
C VAL A 630 22.48 -13.88 20.58
N CYS A 631 22.28 -14.76 21.52
CA CYS A 631 22.13 -14.41 22.94
C CYS A 631 23.17 -15.12 23.76
N TYR A 632 23.84 -14.39 24.62
CA TYR A 632 24.71 -14.92 25.69
C TYR A 632 23.99 -14.78 27.01
N ARG A 633 24.14 -15.77 27.92
CA ARG A 633 23.60 -15.71 29.29
C ARG A 633 24.57 -16.23 30.34
N ALA A 634 24.47 -15.68 31.54
CA ALA A 634 25.22 -16.15 32.70
C ALA A 634 24.50 -15.84 34.02
N LYS A 635 24.75 -16.59 35.06
CA LYS A 635 24.29 -16.30 36.44
C LYS A 635 25.15 -15.26 37.14
N SER A 636 26.37 -15.03 36.65
CA SER A 636 27.32 -14.05 37.17
C SER A 636 27.97 -13.31 36.00
N LEU A 637 28.30 -12.05 36.17
CA LEU A 637 29.07 -11.28 35.17
C LEU A 637 30.46 -11.86 34.91
N THR A 638 31.00 -12.62 35.86
CA THR A 638 32.26 -13.35 35.68
C THR A 638 32.16 -14.65 34.95
N GLY A 639 30.92 -15.06 34.58
CA GLY A 639 30.62 -16.28 33.84
C GLY A 639 30.42 -17.53 34.74
N PRO A 640 30.37 -18.71 34.16
CA PRO A 640 30.55 -18.96 32.73
C PRO A 640 29.37 -18.42 31.88
N TRP A 641 29.66 -17.97 30.67
CA TRP A 641 28.69 -17.52 29.70
C TRP A 641 28.36 -18.63 28.69
N GLU A 642 27.06 -18.87 28.50
CA GLU A 642 26.53 -19.78 27.48
C GLU A 642 26.03 -18.98 26.28
N LYS A 643 26.15 -19.53 25.08
CA LYS A 643 25.69 -18.91 23.80
C LYS A 643 24.57 -19.71 23.16
N LYS A 644 23.58 -19.04 22.57
CA LYS A 644 22.57 -19.61 21.68
C LYS A 644 22.21 -18.67 20.56
N VAL A 645 22.05 -19.19 19.34
CA VAL A 645 21.41 -18.46 18.22
C VAL A 645 19.91 -18.41 18.54
N VAL A 646 19.35 -17.21 18.64
CA VAL A 646 17.95 -16.99 19.02
C VAL A 646 17.07 -16.57 17.84
N LEU A 647 17.69 -16.13 16.74
CA LEU A 647 17.05 -15.91 15.45
C LEU A 647 18.07 -16.05 14.33
N GLU A 648 17.75 -16.88 13.32
CA GLU A 648 18.51 -16.98 12.08
C GLU A 648 17.50 -17.21 10.94
N THR A 649 17.15 -16.17 10.20
CA THR A 649 16.14 -16.23 9.15
C THR A 649 16.31 -15.10 8.16
N ASN A 650 15.97 -15.37 6.90
CA ASN A 650 15.72 -14.35 5.89
C ASN A 650 14.24 -13.93 5.96
N PHE A 651 13.93 -12.73 5.55
CA PHE A 651 12.57 -12.21 5.55
C PHE A 651 12.27 -11.44 4.25
N ASP A 652 11.11 -11.71 3.62
CA ASP A 652 10.64 -11.10 2.37
C ASP A 652 11.69 -11.11 1.25
N ASP A 653 12.45 -12.20 1.13
CA ASP A 653 13.54 -12.36 0.17
C ASP A 653 14.70 -11.35 0.28
N PHE A 654 14.72 -10.49 1.27
CA PHE A 654 15.90 -9.72 1.69
C PHE A 654 16.81 -10.58 2.57
N GLY A 655 17.92 -10.07 3.02
CA GLY A 655 18.86 -10.79 3.85
C GLY A 655 18.34 -11.13 5.25
N GLY A 656 19.26 -11.52 6.12
CA GLY A 656 18.99 -11.88 7.50
C GLY A 656 18.52 -10.70 8.36
N VAL A 657 17.86 -11.04 9.46
CA VAL A 657 17.37 -10.11 10.47
C VAL A 657 18.23 -10.23 11.71
N GLY A 658 18.84 -9.14 12.16
CA GLY A 658 19.74 -9.14 13.31
C GLY A 658 20.07 -7.72 13.76
N GLN A 659 20.43 -7.58 15.00
CA GLN A 659 20.63 -6.37 15.82
C GLN A 659 19.32 -5.72 16.26
N GLY A 660 19.07 -5.83 17.56
CA GLY A 660 17.89 -5.24 18.17
C GLY A 660 17.87 -5.39 19.68
N CYS A 661 16.73 -5.07 20.25
CA CYS A 661 16.51 -5.11 21.68
C CYS A 661 15.26 -5.90 22.05
N VAL A 662 15.26 -6.45 23.26
CA VAL A 662 14.07 -7.03 23.89
C VAL A 662 13.59 -6.13 25.03
N VAL A 663 12.28 -6.10 25.25
CA VAL A 663 11.66 -5.31 26.31
C VAL A 663 10.44 -6.02 26.87
N GLN A 664 10.25 -5.97 28.19
CA GLN A 664 9.02 -6.41 28.83
C GLN A 664 8.00 -5.28 28.84
N GLY A 665 6.81 -5.55 28.29
CA GLY A 665 5.74 -4.58 28.21
C GLY A 665 4.91 -4.44 29.48
N PRO A 666 3.93 -3.49 29.47
CA PRO A 666 2.97 -3.30 30.56
C PRO A 666 2.12 -4.57 30.82
N ASP A 667 1.89 -5.36 29.78
CA ASP A 667 1.16 -6.64 29.82
C ASP A 667 2.03 -7.83 30.30
N LYS A 668 3.24 -7.56 30.77
CA LYS A 668 4.25 -8.53 31.20
C LYS A 668 4.78 -9.47 30.10
N LYS A 669 4.37 -9.25 28.85
CA LYS A 669 4.94 -10.00 27.72
C LYS A 669 6.26 -9.38 27.27
N TRP A 670 7.14 -10.25 26.80
CA TRP A 670 8.40 -9.82 26.21
C TRP A 670 8.27 -9.75 24.69
N ARG A 671 8.79 -8.64 24.14
CA ARG A 671 8.81 -8.39 22.70
C ARG A 671 10.19 -7.91 22.27
N ALA A 672 10.49 -8.12 21.00
CA ALA A 672 11.73 -7.71 20.38
C ALA A 672 11.46 -6.80 19.18
N LEU A 673 12.28 -5.78 18.99
CA LEU A 673 12.48 -5.12 17.71
C LEU A 673 13.88 -5.46 17.22
N VAL A 674 13.95 -6.01 16.01
CA VAL A 674 15.21 -6.41 15.37
C VAL A 674 15.15 -5.92 13.92
N PHE A 675 16.17 -5.27 13.40
CA PHE A 675 16.10 -4.70 12.07
C PHE A 675 16.60 -5.65 10.97
N GLN A 676 16.18 -5.32 9.74
CA GLN A 676 16.66 -5.91 8.49
C GLN A 676 17.23 -4.82 7.58
N ASP A 677 18.36 -5.09 6.93
CA ASP A 677 18.87 -4.24 5.85
C ASP A 677 18.02 -4.42 4.59
N ARG A 678 17.45 -3.31 4.05
CA ARG A 678 16.62 -3.30 2.84
C ARG A 678 17.12 -2.32 1.78
N GLY A 679 18.42 -2.33 1.50
CA GLY A 679 18.99 -1.51 0.44
C GLY A 679 18.79 -0.01 0.66
N GLY A 680 18.38 0.69 -0.39
CA GLY A 680 18.27 2.15 -0.40
C GLY A 680 17.33 2.76 0.64
N ILE A 681 16.32 2.04 1.11
CA ILE A 681 15.45 2.53 2.21
C ILE A 681 16.17 2.49 3.56
N GLY A 682 17.22 1.69 3.73
CA GLY A 682 17.98 1.56 4.97
C GLY A 682 17.58 0.37 5.82
N ARG A 683 17.67 0.51 7.14
CA ARG A 683 17.51 -0.54 8.14
C ARG A 683 16.12 -0.44 8.78
N VAL A 684 15.27 -1.43 8.56
CA VAL A 684 13.85 -1.41 8.90
C VAL A 684 13.53 -2.34 10.09
N PRO A 685 12.85 -1.86 11.14
CA PRO A 685 12.49 -2.67 12.31
C PRO A 685 11.42 -3.72 12.02
N CYS A 686 11.66 -4.93 12.52
CA CYS A 686 10.70 -6.04 12.58
C CYS A 686 10.32 -6.34 14.02
N LEU A 687 9.02 -6.37 14.30
CA LEU A 687 8.47 -6.70 15.62
C LEU A 687 8.29 -8.22 15.76
N MET A 688 8.66 -8.77 16.92
CA MET A 688 8.52 -10.19 17.24
C MET A 688 8.15 -10.38 18.70
N ASP A 689 7.37 -11.42 18.98
CA ASP A 689 7.21 -11.91 20.35
C ASP A 689 8.45 -12.69 20.78
N VAL A 690 8.79 -12.61 22.07
CA VAL A 690 9.85 -13.40 22.68
C VAL A 690 9.24 -14.62 23.35
N ARG A 691 9.64 -15.81 22.91
CA ARG A 691 9.29 -17.07 23.54
C ARG A 691 10.42 -17.53 24.46
N TRP A 692 10.11 -17.84 25.71
CA TRP A 692 11.10 -18.35 26.65
C TRP A 692 11.14 -19.88 26.58
N GLU A 693 12.24 -20.42 26.05
CA GLU A 693 12.48 -21.86 25.90
C GLU A 693 13.77 -22.25 26.64
N ASP A 694 13.69 -23.06 27.65
CA ASP A 694 14.82 -23.46 28.53
C ASP A 694 15.61 -22.25 29.08
N GLY A 695 14.88 -21.15 29.35
CA GLY A 695 15.47 -19.90 29.81
C GLY A 695 16.17 -19.08 28.73
N TRP A 696 15.99 -19.39 27.43
CA TRP A 696 16.49 -18.60 26.30
C TRP A 696 15.38 -17.76 25.67
N PRO A 697 15.67 -16.51 25.28
CA PRO A 697 14.72 -15.61 24.61
C PRO A 697 14.65 -15.91 23.11
N MET A 698 13.92 -16.94 22.70
CA MET A 698 13.75 -17.30 21.29
C MET A 698 12.86 -16.27 20.59
N LEU A 699 13.31 -15.76 19.46
CA LEU A 699 12.61 -14.72 18.69
C LEU A 699 11.78 -15.31 17.55
N GLY A 700 10.75 -14.59 17.13
CA GLY A 700 9.95 -14.93 15.96
C GLY A 700 8.90 -16.03 16.20
N THR A 701 8.46 -16.70 15.14
CA THR A 701 7.50 -17.81 15.21
C THR A 701 8.15 -19.08 15.79
N LYS A 702 7.37 -20.12 16.03
CA LYS A 702 7.92 -21.42 16.46
C LYS A 702 8.89 -22.01 15.46
N GLU A 703 8.69 -21.70 14.20
CA GLU A 703 9.53 -22.12 13.08
C GLU A 703 10.79 -21.25 12.92
N GLY A 704 11.00 -20.26 13.80
CA GLY A 704 12.15 -19.35 13.77
C GLY A 704 12.09 -18.30 12.65
N THR A 705 10.89 -17.93 12.19
CA THR A 705 10.69 -16.95 11.13
C THR A 705 10.14 -15.61 11.67
N VAL A 706 10.29 -14.52 10.89
CA VAL A 706 9.69 -13.23 11.23
C VAL A 706 8.17 -13.30 11.05
N PRO A 707 7.37 -13.02 12.10
CA PRO A 707 5.92 -13.01 11.96
C PRO A 707 5.48 -11.83 11.07
N SER A 708 4.65 -12.09 10.07
CA SER A 708 4.08 -11.03 9.23
C SER A 708 2.74 -11.48 8.65
N ALA A 709 1.69 -10.74 8.96
CA ALA A 709 0.35 -11.00 8.44
C ALA A 709 0.15 -10.21 7.13
N LYS A 710 0.37 -10.84 5.98
CA LYS A 710 0.24 -10.21 4.65
C LYS A 710 -1.15 -9.62 4.37
N ILE A 711 -2.18 -10.08 5.06
CA ILE A 711 -3.52 -9.50 4.97
C ILE A 711 -3.57 -8.06 5.54
N CYS A 712 -2.71 -7.75 6.51
CA CYS A 712 -2.65 -6.42 7.09
C CYS A 712 -1.92 -5.45 6.16
N SER A 713 -2.33 -4.18 6.18
CA SER A 713 -1.53 -3.08 5.66
C SER A 713 -0.24 -2.91 6.47
N TYR A 714 0.78 -2.30 5.87
CA TYR A 714 1.88 -1.77 6.67
C TYR A 714 1.35 -0.76 7.68
N PRO A 715 1.94 -0.68 8.89
CA PRO A 715 1.49 0.28 9.89
C PRO A 715 1.56 1.72 9.40
N ASP A 716 0.64 2.55 9.88
CA ASP A 716 0.66 3.98 9.61
C ASP A 716 1.89 4.64 10.25
N LEU A 717 2.72 5.26 9.43
CA LEU A 717 3.94 5.97 9.85
C LEU A 717 3.73 7.49 9.95
N SER A 718 2.49 7.99 9.92
CA SER A 718 2.18 9.43 10.02
C SER A 718 2.71 10.08 11.30
N GLY A 719 2.98 9.31 12.35
CA GLY A 719 3.62 9.77 13.57
C GLY A 719 5.12 10.04 13.46
N ILE A 720 5.80 9.52 12.42
CA ILE A 720 7.26 9.65 12.24
C ILE A 720 7.68 10.26 10.89
N ALA A 721 6.81 10.22 9.90
CA ALA A 721 6.99 10.84 8.57
C ALA A 721 5.62 11.26 8.02
N GLY A 722 5.57 12.28 7.14
CA GLY A 722 4.31 12.68 6.54
C GLY A 722 4.30 14.10 5.98
N SER A 723 3.21 14.46 5.35
CA SER A 723 3.02 15.79 4.74
C SER A 723 3.07 16.92 5.77
N ASP A 724 3.44 18.12 5.29
CA ASP A 724 3.49 19.34 6.10
C ASP A 724 3.04 20.56 5.26
N ASP A 725 2.18 21.40 5.82
CA ASP A 725 1.72 22.67 5.24
C ASP A 725 2.50 23.88 5.75
N PHE A 726 3.49 23.67 6.61
CA PHE A 726 4.31 24.69 7.26
C PHE A 726 3.49 25.81 7.94
N ASN A 727 2.29 25.47 8.42
CA ASN A 727 1.38 26.40 9.09
C ASN A 727 1.69 26.58 10.58
N ALA A 728 2.47 25.68 11.18
CA ALA A 728 2.86 25.76 12.58
C ALA A 728 3.94 26.82 12.82
N LYS A 729 4.07 27.29 14.06
CA LYS A 729 5.16 28.22 14.45
C LYS A 729 6.50 27.52 14.65
N THR A 730 6.48 26.21 14.85
CA THR A 730 7.66 25.37 15.06
C THR A 730 7.69 24.28 14.02
N LEU A 731 8.87 23.82 13.66
CA LEU A 731 9.04 22.73 12.73
C LEU A 731 8.48 21.41 13.34
N SER A 732 7.80 20.62 12.54
CA SER A 732 7.30 19.31 12.96
C SER A 732 8.47 18.39 13.35
N LEU A 733 8.27 17.56 14.38
CA LEU A 733 9.25 16.55 14.82
C LEU A 733 9.58 15.47 13.77
N LYS A 734 8.95 15.51 12.61
CA LYS A 734 9.24 14.62 11.46
C LYS A 734 10.47 15.08 10.66
N TRP A 735 10.89 16.34 10.85
CA TRP A 735 11.97 16.96 10.10
C TRP A 735 13.30 16.93 10.86
N GLN A 736 14.37 16.74 10.11
CA GLN A 736 15.74 16.83 10.59
C GLN A 736 16.59 17.56 9.56
N TRP A 737 17.44 18.46 10.04
CA TRP A 737 18.44 19.12 9.21
C TRP A 737 19.57 18.16 8.87
N ASN A 738 20.10 18.28 7.66
CA ASN A 738 21.36 17.66 7.28
C ASN A 738 22.51 18.43 7.95
N HIS A 739 23.05 17.93 9.07
CA HIS A 739 23.97 18.64 9.96
C HIS A 739 23.29 19.74 10.79
N ASN A 740 24.11 20.54 11.53
CA ASN A 740 23.60 21.66 12.33
C ASN A 740 23.02 22.77 11.43
N PRO A 741 21.80 23.25 11.65
CA PRO A 741 21.26 24.37 10.90
C PRO A 741 21.85 25.71 11.33
N VAL A 742 21.76 26.71 10.49
CA VAL A 742 21.91 28.13 10.78
C VAL A 742 20.52 28.72 11.03
N ASP A 743 20.15 28.98 12.29
CA ASP A 743 18.80 29.39 12.66
C ASP A 743 18.35 30.70 12.04
N ALA A 744 19.25 31.66 11.86
CA ALA A 744 18.96 32.92 11.20
C ALA A 744 18.60 32.81 9.70
N ALA A 745 18.83 31.61 9.11
CA ALA A 745 18.66 31.38 7.69
C ALA A 745 17.42 30.54 7.34
N TRP A 746 16.52 30.31 8.30
CA TRP A 746 15.22 29.70 8.03
C TRP A 746 14.12 30.28 8.91
N SER A 747 12.84 30.17 8.48
CA SER A 747 11.73 30.68 9.27
C SER A 747 10.39 30.10 8.82
N LEU A 748 9.51 29.80 9.78
CA LEU A 748 8.08 29.48 9.56
C LEU A 748 7.16 30.69 9.78
N THR A 749 7.71 31.82 10.20
CA THR A 749 6.95 33.01 10.55
C THR A 749 7.22 34.21 9.65
N ALA A 750 8.30 34.22 8.89
CA ALA A 750 8.65 35.29 7.96
C ALA A 750 7.59 35.47 6.85
N ARG A 751 6.98 34.36 6.41
CA ARG A 751 5.81 34.32 5.53
C ARG A 751 4.85 33.25 6.04
N LYS A 752 3.69 33.66 6.51
CA LYS A 752 2.70 32.76 7.10
C LYS A 752 2.32 31.65 6.12
N GLY A 753 2.35 30.38 6.58
CA GLY A 753 2.03 29.20 5.78
C GLY A 753 3.16 28.75 4.83
N PHE A 754 4.36 29.24 5.05
CA PHE A 754 5.54 28.88 4.24
C PHE A 754 6.76 28.60 5.14
N LEU A 755 7.55 27.63 4.74
CA LEU A 755 8.94 27.52 5.19
C LEU A 755 9.80 28.42 4.29
N THR A 756 10.43 29.45 4.86
CA THR A 756 11.42 30.28 4.17
C THR A 756 12.81 29.75 4.41
N LEU A 757 13.59 29.51 3.37
CA LEU A 757 14.99 29.13 3.43
C LEU A 757 15.83 30.24 2.76
N LYS A 758 16.83 30.79 3.49
CA LYS A 758 17.83 31.74 2.99
C LYS A 758 19.16 31.03 2.81
N THR A 759 19.95 31.47 1.86
CA THR A 759 21.31 30.98 1.68
C THR A 759 22.22 31.63 2.74
N PRO A 760 22.72 30.84 3.77
CA PRO A 760 23.46 31.43 4.91
C PRO A 760 24.88 31.82 4.56
N GLY A 761 25.44 31.22 3.53
CA GLY A 761 26.83 31.38 3.08
C GLY A 761 26.98 30.72 1.70
N LEU A 762 28.22 30.64 1.24
CA LEU A 762 28.56 29.94 0.01
C LEU A 762 28.72 28.43 0.31
N ALA A 763 28.17 27.61 -0.60
CA ALA A 763 28.37 26.17 -0.61
C ALA A 763 28.58 25.72 -2.06
N PRO A 764 29.63 24.92 -2.36
CA PRO A 764 29.95 24.56 -3.74
C PRO A 764 28.99 23.51 -4.33
N ASN A 765 28.24 22.79 -3.50
CA ASN A 765 27.34 21.72 -3.92
C ASN A 765 26.30 21.39 -2.83
N LEU A 766 25.33 20.55 -3.16
CA LEU A 766 24.25 20.11 -2.28
C LEU A 766 24.77 19.39 -1.00
N PHE A 767 25.84 18.60 -1.10
CA PHE A 767 26.37 17.83 0.04
C PHE A 767 27.08 18.69 1.10
N GLN A 768 27.40 19.93 0.75
CA GLN A 768 27.96 20.94 1.66
C GLN A 768 26.97 22.07 1.96
N ALA A 769 25.73 21.94 1.48
CA ALA A 769 24.69 22.94 1.66
C ALA A 769 24.12 22.89 3.09
N ARG A 770 24.26 24.01 3.83
CA ARG A 770 23.63 24.19 5.15
C ARG A 770 22.13 24.43 4.99
N ASN A 771 21.35 24.07 6.03
CA ASN A 771 19.89 24.18 6.05
C ASN A 771 19.19 23.34 4.96
N THR A 772 19.78 22.22 4.58
CA THR A 772 19.10 21.17 3.86
C THR A 772 18.16 20.42 4.82
N LEU A 773 16.85 20.59 4.64
CA LEU A 773 15.82 20.03 5.50
C LEU A 773 15.39 18.66 4.99
N THR A 774 15.48 17.61 5.83
CA THR A 774 15.25 16.25 5.40
C THR A 774 14.15 15.54 6.18
N GLN A 775 13.49 14.58 5.51
CA GLN A 775 12.53 13.68 6.13
C GLN A 775 12.74 12.25 5.62
N ARG A 776 12.46 11.23 6.47
CA ARG A 776 12.54 9.81 6.07
C ARG A 776 11.64 9.52 4.88
N MET A 777 12.15 8.77 3.92
CA MET A 777 11.32 8.08 2.93
C MET A 777 10.65 6.88 3.57
N VAL A 778 9.49 6.49 3.06
CA VAL A 778 8.69 5.38 3.58
C VAL A 778 8.47 4.37 2.45
N GLY A 779 8.90 3.14 2.66
CA GLY A 779 8.74 2.07 1.70
C GLY A 779 7.35 1.40 1.73
N PRO A 780 7.08 0.48 0.80
CA PRO A 780 7.97 0.05 -0.27
C PRO A 780 8.16 1.06 -1.40
N GLU A 781 7.17 1.93 -1.65
CA GLU A 781 7.24 3.02 -2.61
C GLU A 781 6.77 4.32 -1.96
N CYS A 782 7.33 5.44 -2.38
CA CYS A 782 6.85 6.73 -1.94
C CYS A 782 7.00 7.82 -3.00
N THR A 783 6.13 8.81 -2.89
CA THR A 783 6.18 10.04 -3.68
C THR A 783 6.24 11.23 -2.75
N GLY A 784 7.13 12.18 -3.03
CA GLY A 784 7.19 13.47 -2.39
C GLY A 784 6.98 14.59 -3.40
N VAL A 785 6.23 15.62 -3.02
CA VAL A 785 6.01 16.82 -3.83
C VAL A 785 6.18 18.06 -2.98
N VAL A 786 6.95 19.02 -3.47
CA VAL A 786 7.06 20.36 -2.90
C VAL A 786 6.60 21.41 -3.89
N LYS A 787 6.02 22.50 -3.38
CA LYS A 787 5.73 23.70 -4.15
C LYS A 787 6.65 24.81 -3.67
N LEU A 788 7.48 25.33 -4.57
CA LEU A 788 8.48 26.35 -4.29
C LEU A 788 8.11 27.69 -4.95
N ASP A 789 8.26 28.77 -4.22
CA ASP A 789 8.33 30.13 -4.73
C ASP A 789 9.79 30.60 -4.72
N VAL A 790 10.35 30.78 -5.90
CA VAL A 790 11.76 31.08 -6.15
C VAL A 790 11.99 32.56 -6.57
N ALA A 791 11.02 33.43 -6.25
CA ALA A 791 11.06 34.86 -6.66
C ALA A 791 12.29 35.63 -6.16
N HIS A 792 12.81 35.24 -4.99
CA HIS A 792 13.86 35.97 -4.29
C HIS A 792 15.24 35.28 -4.34
N MET A 793 15.44 34.38 -5.29
CA MET A 793 16.76 33.82 -5.59
C MET A 793 17.71 34.87 -6.14
N LYS A 794 19.00 34.73 -5.82
CA LYS A 794 20.09 35.56 -6.34
C LYS A 794 20.98 34.77 -7.31
N ASP A 795 21.82 35.46 -8.06
CA ASP A 795 22.78 34.80 -8.97
C ASP A 795 23.68 33.80 -8.23
N GLY A 796 23.67 32.58 -8.72
CA GLY A 796 24.36 31.43 -8.14
C GLY A 796 23.59 30.68 -7.07
N ASP A 797 22.31 31.00 -6.85
CA ASP A 797 21.46 30.21 -5.96
C ASP A 797 20.97 28.94 -6.64
N HIS A 798 20.93 27.85 -5.87
CA HIS A 798 20.38 26.56 -6.19
C HIS A 798 19.31 26.21 -5.16
N ALA A 799 18.07 25.98 -5.59
CA ALA A 799 16.98 25.61 -4.69
C ALA A 799 16.18 24.46 -5.27
N GLY A 800 15.87 23.47 -4.44
CA GLY A 800 15.24 22.28 -5.00
C GLY A 800 14.74 21.25 -4.01
N PHE A 801 14.44 20.09 -4.58
CA PHE A 801 13.95 18.91 -3.90
C PHE A 801 14.65 17.65 -4.42
N ALA A 802 15.05 16.75 -3.53
CA ALA A 802 15.85 15.59 -3.90
C ALA A 802 15.41 14.30 -3.18
N ALA A 803 15.66 13.17 -3.84
CA ALA A 803 15.91 11.90 -3.16
C ALA A 803 17.38 11.90 -2.74
N PHE A 804 17.62 12.15 -1.47
CA PHE A 804 18.94 12.48 -0.91
C PHE A 804 19.62 11.24 -0.35
N GLN A 805 20.74 10.91 -0.96
CA GLN A 805 21.65 9.84 -0.59
C GLN A 805 23.02 10.15 -1.21
N GLY A 806 24.04 9.31 -1.00
CA GLY A 806 25.33 9.44 -1.65
C GLY A 806 25.29 9.48 -3.20
N ASP A 807 24.28 8.88 -3.77
CA ASP A 807 23.77 9.11 -5.14
C ASP A 807 22.39 9.73 -5.01
N SER A 808 22.19 10.95 -5.48
CA SER A 808 20.96 11.72 -5.29
C SER A 808 20.25 11.99 -6.60
N ALA A 809 18.92 11.80 -6.65
CA ALA A 809 18.08 12.29 -7.74
C ALA A 809 17.60 13.69 -7.38
N VAL A 810 17.93 14.70 -8.18
CA VAL A 810 17.78 16.12 -7.86
C VAL A 810 16.91 16.81 -8.89
N ALA A 811 15.89 17.54 -8.43
CA ALA A 811 15.16 18.54 -9.21
C ALA A 811 15.40 19.91 -8.56
N GLU A 812 15.99 20.82 -9.30
CA GLU A 812 16.36 22.14 -8.76
C GLU A 812 16.13 23.28 -9.74
N VAL A 813 15.94 24.46 -9.18
CA VAL A 813 16.02 25.74 -9.91
C VAL A 813 17.38 26.35 -9.63
N VAL A 814 18.10 26.68 -10.69
CA VAL A 814 19.39 27.37 -10.67
C VAL A 814 19.18 28.79 -11.16
N MET A 815 19.66 29.75 -10.37
CA MET A 815 19.63 31.18 -10.77
C MET A 815 20.97 31.56 -11.40
N GLU A 816 20.96 31.84 -12.68
CA GLU A 816 22.11 32.29 -13.44
C GLU A 816 21.88 33.71 -13.92
N ARG A 817 22.54 34.69 -13.30
CA ARG A 817 22.31 36.14 -13.51
C ARG A 817 20.83 36.46 -13.24
N ASP A 818 20.03 36.75 -14.29
CA ASP A 818 18.61 37.10 -14.19
C ASP A 818 17.69 35.98 -14.67
N LYS A 819 18.24 34.82 -15.06
CA LYS A 819 17.47 33.71 -15.60
C LYS A 819 17.37 32.56 -14.58
N ARG A 820 16.19 31.96 -14.50
CA ARG A 820 15.96 30.75 -13.74
C ARG A 820 15.98 29.59 -14.70
N ARG A 821 16.83 28.62 -14.42
CA ARG A 821 16.94 27.37 -15.16
C ARG A 821 16.47 26.21 -14.25
N LEU A 822 15.53 25.42 -14.71
CA LEU A 822 15.06 24.22 -14.01
C LEU A 822 15.87 23.04 -14.53
N VAL A 823 16.50 22.30 -13.62
CA VAL A 823 17.41 21.21 -13.93
C VAL A 823 16.95 19.94 -13.23
N LEU A 824 16.93 18.83 -13.96
CA LEU A 824 16.80 17.48 -13.42
C LEU A 824 18.14 16.78 -13.57
N SER A 825 18.69 16.24 -12.50
CA SER A 825 20.04 15.66 -12.51
C SER A 825 20.20 14.48 -11.54
N ARG A 826 21.27 13.72 -11.74
CA ARG A 826 21.89 12.88 -10.75
C ARG A 826 23.12 13.57 -10.21
N GLN A 827 23.29 13.56 -8.87
CA GLN A 827 24.48 14.06 -8.21
C GLN A 827 25.08 12.93 -7.38
N THR A 828 26.36 12.61 -7.61
CA THR A 828 27.10 11.55 -6.92
C THR A 828 28.28 12.14 -6.18
N VAL A 829 28.30 11.97 -4.84
CA VAL A 829 29.41 12.45 -4.00
C VAL A 829 30.51 11.41 -3.89
N LYS A 830 31.74 11.90 -3.92
CA LYS A 830 32.95 11.18 -3.56
C LYS A 830 33.59 11.81 -2.34
N PHE A 831 33.87 11.00 -1.32
CA PHE A 831 34.53 11.45 -0.10
C PHE A 831 35.97 11.00 -0.03
N ARG A 832 36.82 11.88 0.48
CA ARG A 832 38.14 11.56 0.98
C ARG A 832 38.06 11.36 2.49
N HIS A 833 38.57 10.25 2.97
CA HIS A 833 38.61 9.92 4.39
C HIS A 833 39.98 10.32 4.99
N GLU A 834 39.98 11.24 5.96
CA GLU A 834 41.19 11.68 6.64
C GLU A 834 40.94 11.71 8.16
N HIS A 835 41.69 10.94 8.90
CA HIS A 835 41.69 10.93 10.38
C HIS A 835 40.30 10.82 11.02
N GLY A 836 39.40 10.03 10.43
CA GLY A 836 38.05 9.83 10.93
C GLY A 836 37.04 10.91 10.52
N ALA A 837 37.44 11.92 9.73
CA ALA A 837 36.59 12.91 9.09
C ALA A 837 36.39 12.56 7.62
N LYS A 838 35.28 13.02 7.07
CA LYS A 838 34.98 12.95 5.63
C LYS A 838 35.00 14.35 5.03
N THR A 839 35.78 14.53 3.98
CA THR A 839 35.80 15.75 3.18
C THR A 839 35.24 15.45 1.82
N VAL A 840 34.39 16.31 1.27
CA VAL A 840 33.89 16.16 -0.10
C VAL A 840 35.08 16.37 -1.05
N GLU A 841 35.46 15.33 -1.77
CA GLU A 841 36.54 15.37 -2.75
C GLU A 841 36.03 15.83 -4.11
N ASP A 842 34.86 15.31 -4.52
CA ASP A 842 34.25 15.60 -5.82
C ASP A 842 32.73 15.38 -5.75
N VAL A 843 32.00 16.07 -6.61
CA VAL A 843 30.58 15.84 -6.86
C VAL A 843 30.35 15.79 -8.37
N GLN A 844 30.08 14.62 -8.86
CA GLN A 844 29.74 14.40 -10.26
C GLN A 844 28.26 14.69 -10.48
N THR A 845 27.96 15.53 -11.47
CA THR A 845 26.59 15.89 -11.87
C THR A 845 26.31 15.41 -13.29
N GLU A 846 25.26 14.60 -13.45
CA GLU A 846 24.73 14.18 -14.73
C GLU A 846 23.37 14.86 -14.93
N GLU A 847 23.31 15.85 -15.82
CA GLU A 847 22.06 16.53 -16.17
C GLU A 847 21.23 15.66 -17.13
N PHE A 848 19.98 15.40 -16.81
CA PHE A 848 19.03 14.68 -17.65
C PHE A 848 18.16 15.61 -18.47
N ALA A 849 17.83 16.78 -17.92
CA ALA A 849 17.02 17.80 -18.55
C ALA A 849 17.32 19.19 -17.97
N SER A 850 17.26 20.20 -18.84
CA SER A 850 17.40 21.60 -18.44
C SER A 850 16.50 22.46 -19.29
N VAL A 851 15.65 23.27 -18.64
CA VAL A 851 14.70 24.19 -19.31
C VAL A 851 14.63 25.54 -18.62
N ASP A 852 14.32 26.57 -19.33
CA ASP A 852 14.07 27.89 -18.75
C ASP A 852 12.79 27.87 -17.92
N LEU A 853 12.82 28.46 -16.73
CA LEU A 853 11.66 28.66 -15.87
C LEU A 853 11.21 30.13 -15.95
N PRO A 854 10.18 30.47 -16.74
CA PRO A 854 9.76 31.88 -16.91
C PRO A 854 9.02 32.44 -15.69
N GLY A 855 8.44 31.53 -14.86
CA GLY A 855 7.72 31.91 -13.66
C GLY A 855 8.58 31.88 -12.38
N THR A 856 7.95 32.19 -11.27
CA THR A 856 8.57 32.13 -9.94
C THR A 856 8.05 31.01 -9.06
N VAL A 857 7.07 30.24 -9.53
CA VAL A 857 6.49 29.12 -8.79
C VAL A 857 6.69 27.84 -9.58
N VAL A 858 7.16 26.81 -8.90
CA VAL A 858 7.40 25.48 -9.47
C VAL A 858 7.00 24.39 -8.48
N TRP A 859 6.52 23.28 -9.02
CA TRP A 859 6.30 22.05 -8.28
C TRP A 859 7.39 21.04 -8.65
N LEU A 860 8.04 20.46 -7.65
CA LEU A 860 9.07 19.45 -7.84
C LEU A 860 8.58 18.15 -7.19
N ARG A 861 8.77 17.02 -7.89
CA ARG A 861 8.34 15.72 -7.45
C ARG A 861 9.50 14.73 -7.46
N VAL A 862 9.57 13.92 -6.41
CA VAL A 862 10.41 12.74 -6.27
C VAL A 862 9.51 11.52 -6.17
N GLU A 863 9.79 10.49 -6.94
CA GLU A 863 9.16 9.17 -6.84
C GLU A 863 10.26 8.14 -6.57
N ALA A 864 10.10 7.29 -5.55
CA ALA A 864 11.10 6.30 -5.15
C ALA A 864 10.47 4.91 -4.98
N ASN A 865 11.24 3.89 -5.32
CA ASN A 865 10.86 2.49 -5.23
C ASN A 865 11.95 1.69 -4.52
N PHE A 866 11.57 0.99 -3.43
CA PHE A 866 12.44 0.19 -2.56
C PHE A 866 12.02 -1.28 -2.53
N HIS A 867 11.29 -1.75 -3.53
CA HIS A 867 11.10 -3.19 -3.72
C HIS A 867 12.45 -3.85 -3.99
N LYS A 868 12.56 -5.11 -3.60
CA LYS A 868 13.80 -5.87 -3.77
C LYS A 868 14.35 -5.74 -5.19
N TRP A 869 15.65 -5.39 -5.28
CA TRP A 869 16.39 -5.15 -6.53
C TRP A 869 15.96 -3.91 -7.33
N GLN A 870 15.07 -3.07 -6.79
CA GLN A 870 14.69 -1.81 -7.42
C GLN A 870 15.58 -0.65 -6.96
N ASP A 871 15.46 -0.19 -5.73
CA ASP A 871 16.25 0.88 -5.10
C ASP A 871 16.59 2.04 -6.04
N TRP A 872 15.57 2.73 -6.52
CA TRP A 872 15.74 3.87 -7.41
C TRP A 872 14.79 5.02 -7.08
N ALA A 873 15.15 6.23 -7.54
CA ALA A 873 14.25 7.37 -7.60
C ALA A 873 14.25 8.00 -8.98
N THR A 874 13.16 8.71 -9.28
CA THR A 874 13.02 9.64 -10.39
C THR A 874 12.62 11.01 -9.90
N VAL A 875 12.93 12.03 -10.67
CA VAL A 875 12.51 13.41 -10.42
C VAL A 875 11.75 13.98 -11.62
N SER A 876 10.79 14.83 -11.35
CA SER A 876 10.01 15.54 -12.35
C SER A 876 9.54 16.89 -11.82
N TYR A 877 9.07 17.77 -12.71
CA TYR A 877 8.58 19.10 -12.35
C TYR A 877 7.25 19.43 -13.02
N SER A 878 6.59 20.45 -12.50
CA SER A 878 5.40 21.07 -13.09
C SER A 878 5.45 22.59 -12.87
N THR A 879 4.93 23.36 -13.83
CA THR A 879 4.81 24.82 -13.73
C THR A 879 3.38 25.29 -13.44
N ASP A 880 2.42 24.36 -13.47
CA ASP A 880 0.99 24.63 -13.23
C ASP A 880 0.40 23.78 -12.08
N GLY A 881 1.20 22.85 -11.52
CA GLY A 881 0.80 21.89 -10.49
C GLY A 881 -0.14 20.80 -10.99
N LYS A 882 -0.37 20.70 -12.29
CA LYS A 882 -1.28 19.72 -12.91
C LYS A 882 -0.58 18.85 -13.95
N THR A 883 0.14 19.48 -14.84
CA THR A 883 0.88 18.81 -15.93
C THR A 883 2.32 18.62 -15.49
N TRP A 884 2.79 17.38 -15.49
CA TRP A 884 4.16 17.01 -15.08
C TRP A 884 5.05 16.77 -16.29
N SER A 885 6.31 17.16 -16.18
CA SER A 885 7.33 16.77 -17.15
C SER A 885 7.48 15.24 -17.21
N LYS A 886 8.11 14.74 -18.26
CA LYS A 886 8.60 13.36 -18.28
C LYS A 886 9.52 13.16 -17.06
N PRO A 887 9.39 12.04 -16.31
CA PRO A 887 10.32 11.73 -15.23
C PRO A 887 11.76 11.59 -15.75
N SER A 888 12.74 11.86 -14.90
CA SER A 888 14.14 11.55 -15.18
C SER A 888 14.35 10.04 -15.40
N PRO A 889 15.48 9.59 -15.95
CA PRO A 889 15.92 8.22 -15.79
C PRO A 889 15.99 7.82 -14.31
N HIS A 890 15.95 6.50 -14.05
CA HIS A 890 16.12 5.95 -12.70
C HIS A 890 17.50 6.28 -12.14
N VAL A 891 17.55 6.93 -11.01
CA VAL A 891 18.78 7.15 -10.23
C VAL A 891 18.85 6.08 -9.14
N PRO A 892 19.89 5.23 -9.11
CA PRO A 892 20.03 4.21 -8.07
C PRO A 892 20.20 4.83 -6.68
N LEU A 893 19.39 4.40 -5.71
CA LEU A 893 19.50 4.77 -4.30
C LEU A 893 20.24 3.68 -3.54
N ARG A 894 21.57 3.68 -3.61
CA ARG A 894 22.39 2.63 -2.99
C ARG A 894 22.71 2.98 -1.53
N PHE A 895 22.44 2.03 -0.64
CA PHE A 895 22.97 2.09 0.71
C PHE A 895 24.48 1.88 0.65
N ASP A 896 25.25 2.87 1.08
CA ASP A 896 26.71 2.85 1.05
C ASP A 896 27.27 3.24 2.41
N THR A 897 27.89 2.29 3.09
CA THR A 897 28.53 2.48 4.40
C THR A 897 29.70 3.47 4.35
N GLY A 898 30.38 3.56 3.23
CA GLY A 898 31.48 4.49 2.98
C GLY A 898 31.01 5.94 2.79
N LYS A 899 29.75 6.15 2.35
CA LYS A 899 29.17 7.48 2.13
C LYS A 899 28.34 7.92 3.34
N PHE A 900 27.04 7.74 3.30
CA PHE A 900 26.10 8.26 4.33
C PHE A 900 25.85 7.28 5.47
N PHE A 901 25.89 5.99 5.22
CA PHE A 901 25.57 4.92 6.18
C PHE A 901 24.14 5.01 6.74
N MET A 902 23.21 5.53 5.96
CA MET A 902 21.80 5.71 6.34
C MET A 902 20.90 5.53 5.13
N GLY A 903 19.61 5.30 5.38
CA GLY A 903 18.59 5.21 4.34
C GLY A 903 18.32 6.52 3.63
N SER A 904 17.70 6.43 2.45
CA SER A 904 17.36 7.58 1.60
C SER A 904 16.34 8.51 2.26
N ARG A 905 16.47 9.80 2.01
CA ARG A 905 15.59 10.84 2.58
C ARG A 905 15.08 11.77 1.50
N PHE A 906 13.90 12.31 1.68
CA PHE A 906 13.49 13.54 1.00
C PHE A 906 14.33 14.71 1.53
N ALA A 907 14.78 15.59 0.64
CA ALA A 907 15.54 16.78 1.03
C ALA A 907 15.04 18.02 0.30
N ILE A 908 14.75 19.07 1.06
CA ILE A 908 14.44 20.42 0.58
C ILE A 908 15.67 21.29 0.86
N PHE A 909 16.16 22.01 -0.14
CA PHE A 909 17.39 22.77 0.00
C PHE A 909 17.36 24.13 -0.71
N ASN A 910 18.21 25.05 -0.23
CA ASN A 910 18.55 26.31 -0.88
C ASN A 910 19.98 26.71 -0.51
N TYR A 911 20.90 26.74 -1.47
CA TYR A 911 22.29 27.14 -1.27
C TYR A 911 22.79 28.07 -2.37
N ALA A 912 23.87 28.79 -2.12
CA ALA A 912 24.47 29.75 -3.04
C ALA A 912 25.90 29.34 -3.40
N THR A 913 26.22 29.43 -4.69
CA THR A 913 27.59 29.23 -5.21
C THR A 913 28.34 30.54 -5.46
N LYS A 914 27.62 31.68 -5.56
CA LYS A 914 28.21 32.99 -5.87
C LYS A 914 27.85 34.05 -4.82
N THR A 915 26.57 34.34 -4.60
CA THR A 915 26.11 35.45 -3.75
C THR A 915 25.14 34.96 -2.69
N PRO A 916 25.50 34.99 -1.40
CA PRO A 916 24.61 34.52 -0.35
C PRO A 916 23.46 35.50 -0.07
N GLY A 917 22.45 35.04 0.68
CA GLY A 917 21.31 35.82 1.14
C GLY A 917 20.14 35.86 0.17
N GLY A 918 20.13 35.05 -0.89
CA GLY A 918 18.94 34.75 -1.66
C GLY A 918 17.99 33.83 -0.85
N SER A 919 16.71 33.82 -1.21
CA SER A 919 15.72 33.05 -0.46
C SER A 919 14.65 32.42 -1.33
N VAL A 920 14.11 31.31 -0.84
CA VAL A 920 12.94 30.62 -1.41
C VAL A 920 11.90 30.38 -0.33
N ALA A 921 10.64 30.26 -0.76
CA ALA A 921 9.54 29.92 0.14
C ALA A 921 8.90 28.59 -0.30
N VAL A 922 8.78 27.65 0.61
CA VAL A 922 8.14 26.34 0.41
C VAL A 922 6.72 26.41 0.96
N ASP A 923 5.72 26.28 0.08
CA ASP A 923 4.30 26.35 0.43
C ASP A 923 3.87 25.09 1.21
N TYR A 924 4.25 23.92 0.69
CA TYR A 924 3.97 22.65 1.34
C TYR A 924 4.93 21.55 0.91
N PHE A 925 4.98 20.52 1.70
CA PHE A 925 5.48 19.20 1.36
C PHE A 925 4.33 18.20 1.42
N ARG A 926 4.09 17.47 0.34
CA ARG A 926 3.13 16.37 0.28
C ARG A 926 3.89 15.08 0.07
N THR A 927 3.62 14.10 0.91
CA THR A 927 4.16 12.76 0.70
C THR A 927 3.07 11.72 0.80
N ARG A 928 3.26 10.66 0.04
CA ARG A 928 2.40 9.48 0.03
C ARG A 928 3.29 8.26 -0.07
N ALA A 929 3.12 7.32 0.85
CA ALA A 929 3.61 5.96 0.68
C ALA A 929 2.55 5.14 -0.07
N THR A 930 2.97 4.31 -1.00
CA THR A 930 2.10 3.42 -1.75
C THR A 930 2.40 1.99 -1.34
N GLU A 931 1.37 1.28 -0.86
CA GLU A 931 1.49 -0.15 -0.57
C GLU A 931 1.30 -0.92 -1.87
N HIS A 932 2.34 -0.96 -2.69
CA HIS A 932 2.39 -1.87 -3.82
C HIS A 932 3.33 -3.02 -3.45
N ASP A 933 2.76 -4.15 -3.06
CA ASP A 933 3.49 -5.41 -2.96
C ASP A 933 3.41 -6.20 -4.24
#